data_5b3298eeebe510ff0624cdf73d0f97dc
#
_entry.id   5b3298eeebe510ff0624cdf73d0f97dc
#
_cell.length_a   1.000
_cell.length_b   1.000
_cell.length_c   1.000
_cell.angle_alpha   90.00
_cell.angle_beta   90.00
_cell.angle_gamma   90.00
#
_symmetry.space_group_name_H-M   'P 1'
#
loop_
_entity.id
_entity.type
_entity.pdbx_description
1 polymer ?
#
loop_
_entity_poly.entity_id
_entity_poly.type
_entity_poly.pdbx_seq_one_letter_code
_entity_poly.pdbx_strand_id
1 'polypeptide(L)'
;MLKMICMAATLGVAASSPALADELEFHGRRAQAQALEDGSFVLRWPQGERRIAAQPMRTHTASPLFDALFALAQQEMADDRVEAIRDPAFNDGRPVPCACFETGERWPYVWTRDVSFAADLALAQLEPERTRNALRFKLSAARDGRTPGLFVAQDTGSGGSWPISSDRVVWFLAARGLLDDKPFAEQVWQALRATIAQDRDAVFDAQIGLYHGETSFLDWREQTYPDWTREDVRFIAESFALSTNVLHYQALRLAEQLARQHGDARAAQYAQWADALRQAIDRRFWDATSSQYVSYLGSAAHPVRYAKVDLLGLSLGVLVDVFPPQRARVALRNYPMVAGGSPVVWPQEAAQPIYHNRAVWPFVSAYALRAARTLDDAPRIALELQSLMRGSALAGSNMENYEMQSLAVHVEEGARSGPVVNSPRQLWSVAGYLAAVREGVFGLSADGSLQPKLPRSLLPQLFGDAKQIVLEHGAQRYVLQRPANDTGELLVAGRIERQGQTTLVQLVGRTADLTPPPRPKQVFAPQTPQAPVAQRIGNTYRIGIPEGTTLYLDGRALDASAHWDLPDDGLLHVLSLTRRRDGLESLHSPSLTLGPLQQLPGSQHWSWRPARAGVHRVALRYRNASGPINTGITEAVKHLVLECPGKPAQSQVIVMPHSVGEQLSTQVSFDAVAGQACTFRLENGFNMSALAHFAQYNGGRGGRDGVINAAQVSALLVGPAARVEVAP
;
A
#
# COMPACT_ATOMS: atom_id res chain seq x y z
N MET A 1 -40.87 11.69 85.14
CA MET A 1 -39.80 12.39 84.41
C MET A 1 -38.88 11.37 83.87
N LEU A 2 -39.07 10.99 82.60
CA LEU A 2 -38.30 9.95 81.95
C LEU A 2 -37.48 10.65 80.84
N LYS A 3 -36.18 10.61 80.89
CA LYS A 3 -35.27 11.14 79.88
C LYS A 3 -35.07 10.05 78.82
N MET A 4 -35.52 10.31 77.60
CA MET A 4 -35.22 9.54 76.37
C MET A 4 -33.86 9.97 75.83
N ILE A 5 -32.95 9.02 75.73
CA ILE A 5 -31.67 9.20 75.06
C ILE A 5 -31.83 8.76 73.61
N CYS A 6 -31.73 9.70 72.64
CA CYS A 6 -31.64 9.41 71.22
C CYS A 6 -30.20 9.05 70.86
N MET A 7 -29.96 7.83 70.46
CA MET A 7 -28.73 7.40 69.80
C MET A 7 -28.85 7.74 68.24
N ALA A 8 -28.04 8.69 67.81
CA ALA A 8 -27.88 8.96 66.37
C ALA A 8 -26.88 7.98 65.78
N ALA A 9 -27.37 7.10 64.86
CA ALA A 9 -26.52 6.26 64.04
C ALA A 9 -26.00 7.09 62.88
N THR A 10 -24.71 7.41 62.84
CA THR A 10 -24.02 7.98 61.68
C THR A 10 -23.76 6.89 60.67
N LEU A 11 -24.55 6.88 59.59
CA LEU A 11 -24.25 6.15 58.38
C LEU A 11 -23.04 6.83 57.70
N GLY A 12 -21.89 6.18 57.75
CA GLY A 12 -20.73 6.56 56.95
C GLY A 12 -21.01 6.27 55.46
N VAL A 13 -21.25 7.30 54.71
CA VAL A 13 -21.21 7.23 53.22
C VAL A 13 -19.76 7.05 52.87
N ALA A 14 -19.38 5.86 52.41
CA ALA A 14 -18.09 5.63 51.77
C ALA A 14 -18.06 6.49 50.50
N ALA A 15 -17.29 7.55 50.49
CA ALA A 15 -17.00 8.32 49.32
C ALA A 15 -16.22 7.42 48.39
N SER A 16 -16.88 6.92 47.33
CA SER A 16 -16.22 6.31 46.21
C SER A 16 -15.31 7.36 45.58
N SER A 17 -14.01 7.12 45.57
CA SER A 17 -13.06 7.96 44.85
C SER A 17 -13.58 8.18 43.43
N PRO A 18 -13.60 9.40 42.91
CA PRO A 18 -14.03 9.62 41.55
C PRO A 18 -13.12 8.80 40.63
N ALA A 19 -13.72 7.92 39.81
CA ALA A 19 -13.00 7.18 38.80
C ALA A 19 -12.26 8.18 37.91
N LEU A 20 -10.96 7.98 37.72
CA LEU A 20 -10.14 8.81 36.83
C LEU A 20 -10.74 8.75 35.42
N ALA A 21 -11.26 9.86 34.94
CA ALA A 21 -11.72 10.04 33.59
C ALA A 21 -10.64 10.80 32.82
N ASP A 22 -10.26 10.25 31.65
CA ASP A 22 -9.33 10.91 30.73
C ASP A 22 -10.09 11.33 29.48
N GLU A 23 -9.94 12.59 29.10
CA GLU A 23 -10.68 13.24 28.04
C GLU A 23 -9.74 13.68 26.91
N LEU A 24 -10.15 13.40 25.68
CA LEU A 24 -9.52 13.88 24.46
C LEU A 24 -10.48 14.83 23.75
N GLU A 25 -9.97 16.03 23.41
CA GLU A 25 -10.70 17.00 22.59
C GLU A 25 -9.95 17.25 21.27
N PHE A 26 -10.69 17.21 20.16
CA PHE A 26 -10.15 17.50 18.83
C PHE A 26 -11.23 18.12 17.94
N HIS A 27 -11.00 19.35 17.47
CA HIS A 27 -11.95 20.12 16.66
C HIS A 27 -13.36 20.19 17.27
N GLY A 28 -13.44 20.45 18.59
CA GLY A 28 -14.70 20.55 19.32
C GLY A 28 -15.44 19.23 19.56
N ARG A 29 -14.88 18.10 19.11
CA ARG A 29 -15.39 16.76 19.41
C ARG A 29 -14.61 16.16 20.57
N ARG A 30 -15.31 15.43 21.43
CA ARG A 30 -14.75 14.89 22.66
C ARG A 30 -14.93 13.39 22.74
N ALA A 31 -13.93 12.71 23.23
CA ALA A 31 -14.01 11.30 23.63
C ALA A 31 -13.46 11.15 25.04
N GLN A 32 -14.05 10.25 25.81
CA GLN A 32 -13.71 10.02 27.20
C GLN A 32 -13.76 8.54 27.53
N ALA A 33 -12.82 8.05 28.35
CA ALA A 33 -12.88 6.71 28.88
C ALA A 33 -12.89 6.74 30.42
N GLN A 34 -13.64 5.79 30.98
CA GLN A 34 -13.73 5.55 32.41
C GLN A 34 -13.39 4.10 32.71
N ALA A 35 -12.38 3.86 33.53
CA ALA A 35 -12.05 2.54 34.05
C ALA A 35 -13.07 2.13 35.15
N LEU A 36 -13.48 0.86 35.14
CA LEU A 36 -14.38 0.27 36.13
C LEU A 36 -13.64 -0.71 37.04
N GLU A 37 -14.21 -1.02 38.20
CA GLU A 37 -13.59 -1.91 39.17
C GLU A 37 -13.35 -3.34 38.69
N ASP A 38 -14.18 -3.83 37.77
CA ASP A 38 -14.05 -5.15 37.16
C ASP A 38 -12.98 -5.23 36.03
N GLY A 39 -12.24 -4.15 35.83
CA GLY A 39 -11.21 -4.03 34.77
C GLY A 39 -11.75 -3.80 33.37
N SER A 40 -13.06 -3.57 33.24
CA SER A 40 -13.70 -3.11 32.01
C SER A 40 -13.64 -1.59 31.89
N PHE A 41 -14.00 -1.06 30.71
CA PHE A 41 -14.02 0.37 30.45
C PHE A 41 -15.38 0.79 29.88
N VAL A 42 -15.73 2.07 30.09
CA VAL A 42 -16.80 2.74 29.35
C VAL A 42 -16.15 3.81 28.49
N LEU A 43 -16.24 3.67 27.18
CA LEU A 43 -15.79 4.64 26.19
C LEU A 43 -17.00 5.44 25.69
N ARG A 44 -16.91 6.77 25.75
CA ARG A 44 -17.89 7.72 25.22
C ARG A 44 -17.26 8.55 24.12
N TRP A 45 -17.99 8.70 23.02
CA TRP A 45 -17.56 9.54 21.88
C TRP A 45 -18.76 10.32 21.32
N PRO A 46 -18.59 11.25 20.37
CA PRO A 46 -19.69 12.15 19.94
C PRO A 46 -20.97 11.47 19.49
N GLN A 47 -20.88 10.23 18.98
CA GLN A 47 -22.02 9.51 18.41
C GLN A 47 -22.55 8.37 19.33
N GLY A 48 -21.89 8.06 20.43
CA GLY A 48 -22.31 6.94 21.26
C GLY A 48 -21.47 6.64 22.50
N GLU A 49 -21.82 5.51 23.10
CA GLU A 49 -21.14 4.94 24.26
C GLU A 49 -20.98 3.42 24.07
N ARG A 50 -19.89 2.86 24.53
CA ARG A 50 -19.59 1.43 24.49
C ARG A 50 -18.95 0.97 25.79
N ARG A 51 -19.43 -0.17 26.31
CA ARG A 51 -18.70 -0.90 27.35
C ARG A 51 -17.71 -1.86 26.69
N ILE A 52 -16.46 -1.80 27.10
CA ILE A 52 -15.38 -2.65 26.62
C ILE A 52 -15.02 -3.61 27.76
N ALA A 53 -15.16 -4.92 27.54
CA ALA A 53 -14.86 -5.93 28.55
C ALA A 53 -13.36 -5.96 28.88
N ALA A 54 -13.03 -6.45 30.08
CA ALA A 54 -11.65 -6.72 30.45
C ALA A 54 -11.01 -7.71 29.46
N GLN A 55 -9.81 -7.39 29.00
CA GLN A 55 -9.10 -8.16 27.97
C GLN A 55 -7.91 -8.94 28.56
N PRO A 56 -7.41 -9.99 27.84
CA PRO A 56 -6.25 -10.78 28.28
C PRO A 56 -4.95 -9.98 28.39
N MET A 57 -4.71 -9.02 27.50
CA MET A 57 -3.61 -8.07 27.60
C MET A 57 -4.13 -6.77 28.21
N ARG A 58 -3.39 -6.22 29.16
CA ARG A 58 -3.77 -4.99 29.86
C ARG A 58 -2.62 -4.00 29.90
N THR A 59 -2.93 -2.75 29.73
CA THR A 59 -2.01 -1.66 30.02
C THR A 59 -2.45 -0.95 31.30
N HIS A 60 -1.47 -0.44 32.06
CA HIS A 60 -1.68 0.39 33.22
C HIS A 60 -0.85 1.64 33.02
N THR A 61 -1.48 2.66 32.46
CA THR A 61 -0.90 3.98 32.22
C THR A 61 -1.64 5.04 33.03
N ALA A 62 -1.20 6.28 32.92
CA ALA A 62 -1.94 7.41 33.50
C ALA A 62 -3.14 7.83 32.63
N SER A 63 -3.33 7.25 31.45
CA SER A 63 -4.42 7.54 30.51
C SER A 63 -5.41 6.38 30.44
N PRO A 64 -6.54 6.43 31.16
CA PRO A 64 -7.63 5.47 31.00
C PRO A 64 -8.13 5.36 29.58
N LEU A 65 -8.06 6.44 28.80
CA LEU A 65 -8.42 6.42 27.37
C LEU A 65 -7.47 5.55 26.54
N PHE A 66 -6.15 5.68 26.76
CA PHE A 66 -5.16 4.82 26.09
C PHE A 66 -5.39 3.34 26.43
N ASP A 67 -5.60 3.04 27.72
CA ASP A 67 -5.83 1.67 28.19
C ASP A 67 -7.15 1.09 27.63
N ALA A 68 -8.21 1.89 27.57
CA ALA A 68 -9.51 1.51 26.99
C ALA A 68 -9.42 1.23 25.50
N LEU A 69 -8.68 2.05 24.73
CA LEU A 69 -8.50 1.85 23.30
C LEU A 69 -7.67 0.60 22.98
N PHE A 70 -6.72 0.24 23.84
CA PHE A 70 -6.01 -1.03 23.70
C PHE A 70 -6.93 -2.23 23.98
N ALA A 71 -7.80 -2.12 24.98
CA ALA A 71 -8.82 -3.14 25.22
C ALA A 71 -9.84 -3.23 24.06
N LEU A 72 -10.25 -2.09 23.50
CA LEU A 72 -11.12 -2.02 22.33
C LEU A 72 -10.52 -2.77 21.12
N ALA A 73 -9.25 -2.53 20.80
CA ALA A 73 -8.59 -3.19 19.69
C ALA A 73 -8.53 -4.72 19.86
N GLN A 74 -8.34 -5.22 21.11
CA GLN A 74 -8.39 -6.66 21.38
C GLN A 74 -9.81 -7.23 21.22
N GLN A 75 -10.83 -6.51 21.67
CA GLN A 75 -12.23 -6.91 21.50
C GLN A 75 -12.57 -6.97 20.00
N GLU A 76 -12.23 -5.96 19.23
CA GLU A 76 -12.48 -5.90 17.79
C GLU A 76 -11.70 -7.00 17.03
N MET A 77 -10.46 -7.32 17.43
CA MET A 77 -9.74 -8.48 16.89
C MET A 77 -10.50 -9.79 17.16
N ALA A 78 -11.10 -9.93 18.34
CA ALA A 78 -11.89 -11.10 18.66
C ALA A 78 -13.21 -11.16 17.87
N ASP A 79 -13.83 -10.00 17.63
CA ASP A 79 -15.05 -9.86 16.85
C ASP A 79 -14.83 -10.15 15.35
N ASP A 80 -13.60 -10.02 14.82
CA ASP A 80 -13.23 -10.34 13.44
C ASP A 80 -12.90 -11.83 13.23
N ARG A 81 -12.87 -12.67 14.27
CA ARG A 81 -12.66 -14.11 14.14
C ARG A 81 -13.88 -14.77 13.51
N VAL A 82 -13.66 -15.57 12.48
CA VAL A 82 -14.70 -16.35 11.83
C VAL A 82 -14.27 -17.81 11.64
N GLU A 83 -15.23 -18.72 11.69
CA GLU A 83 -14.99 -20.16 11.48
C GLU A 83 -15.15 -20.55 10.01
N ALA A 84 -15.86 -19.76 9.23
CA ALA A 84 -16.05 -19.97 7.79
C ALA A 84 -16.33 -18.66 7.07
N ILE A 85 -15.93 -18.59 5.81
CA ILE A 85 -16.29 -17.52 4.89
C ILE A 85 -17.41 -17.96 3.98
N ARG A 86 -18.38 -17.10 3.74
CA ARG A 86 -19.41 -17.29 2.74
C ARG A 86 -19.20 -16.28 1.61
N ASP A 87 -18.84 -16.78 0.44
CA ASP A 87 -18.65 -15.98 -0.77
C ASP A 87 -19.48 -16.59 -1.90
N PRO A 88 -20.37 -15.84 -2.57
CA PRO A 88 -21.19 -16.36 -3.67
C PRO A 88 -20.39 -16.98 -4.82
N ALA A 89 -19.16 -16.55 -5.02
CA ALA A 89 -18.29 -17.07 -6.07
C ALA A 89 -17.54 -18.37 -5.71
N PHE A 90 -17.59 -18.77 -4.46
CA PHE A 90 -16.99 -20.01 -3.98
C PHE A 90 -18.05 -21.01 -3.50
N ASN A 91 -17.76 -22.29 -3.73
CA ASN A 91 -18.51 -23.41 -3.16
C ASN A 91 -20.04 -23.25 -3.29
N ASP A 92 -20.50 -22.67 -4.40
CA ASP A 92 -21.91 -22.36 -4.68
C ASP A 92 -22.57 -21.50 -3.58
N GLY A 93 -21.81 -20.58 -2.98
CA GLY A 93 -22.27 -19.74 -1.87
C GLY A 93 -22.43 -20.47 -0.53
N ARG A 94 -22.05 -21.75 -0.44
CA ARG A 94 -21.99 -22.48 0.83
C ARG A 94 -20.78 -22.05 1.65
N PRO A 95 -20.84 -22.07 3.00
CA PRO A 95 -19.72 -21.71 3.85
C PRO A 95 -18.45 -22.50 3.52
N VAL A 96 -17.33 -21.80 3.40
CA VAL A 96 -15.99 -22.38 3.25
C VAL A 96 -15.29 -22.31 4.60
N PRO A 97 -15.08 -23.44 5.30
CA PRO A 97 -14.37 -23.45 6.57
C PRO A 97 -12.95 -22.89 6.43
N CYS A 98 -12.57 -21.97 7.32
CA CYS A 98 -11.21 -21.46 7.32
C CYS A 98 -10.65 -21.19 8.73
N ALA A 99 -11.47 -21.04 9.77
CA ALA A 99 -11.03 -20.61 11.11
C ALA A 99 -10.04 -19.46 11.01
N CYS A 100 -10.45 -18.36 10.35
CA CYS A 100 -9.62 -17.22 9.96
C CYS A 100 -10.18 -15.91 10.49
N PHE A 101 -9.77 -14.78 9.90
CA PHE A 101 -10.32 -13.46 10.20
C PHE A 101 -11.10 -12.94 8.98
N GLU A 102 -12.23 -12.28 9.21
CA GLU A 102 -12.80 -11.38 8.23
C GLU A 102 -12.09 -10.03 8.26
N THR A 103 -12.18 -9.26 7.21
CA THR A 103 -11.44 -8.00 7.03
C THR A 103 -12.00 -6.85 7.87
N GLY A 104 -13.26 -6.92 8.25
CA GLY A 104 -13.95 -5.91 9.06
C GLY A 104 -15.46 -6.04 8.96
N GLU A 105 -16.20 -5.22 9.70
CA GLU A 105 -17.66 -5.32 9.81
C GLU A 105 -18.38 -5.24 8.46
N ARG A 106 -17.88 -4.40 7.54
CA ARG A 106 -18.46 -4.23 6.19
C ARG A 106 -17.82 -5.13 5.14
N TRP A 107 -16.76 -5.85 5.51
CA TRP A 107 -15.99 -6.71 4.63
C TRP A 107 -15.94 -8.14 5.15
N PRO A 108 -17.07 -8.90 5.10
CA PRO A 108 -17.14 -10.27 5.61
C PRO A 108 -16.39 -11.27 4.70
N TYR A 109 -15.15 -10.97 4.40
CA TYR A 109 -14.28 -11.72 3.50
C TYR A 109 -12.81 -11.62 3.95
N VAL A 110 -11.94 -12.48 3.45
CA VAL A 110 -10.49 -12.42 3.68
C VAL A 110 -9.83 -11.71 2.51
N TRP A 111 -9.60 -10.40 2.61
CA TRP A 111 -8.83 -9.67 1.61
C TRP A 111 -7.33 -9.84 1.86
N THR A 112 -6.56 -10.10 0.80
CA THR A 112 -5.13 -10.48 0.91
C THR A 112 -4.28 -9.36 1.50
N ARG A 113 -4.46 -8.12 1.06
CA ARG A 113 -3.70 -6.97 1.61
C ARG A 113 -4.01 -6.78 3.08
N ASP A 114 -5.29 -6.77 3.43
CA ASP A 114 -5.76 -6.51 4.79
C ASP A 114 -5.21 -7.51 5.79
N VAL A 115 -5.40 -8.80 5.52
CA VAL A 115 -4.89 -9.85 6.40
C VAL A 115 -3.36 -9.89 6.45
N SER A 116 -2.70 -9.55 5.34
CA SER A 116 -1.24 -9.59 5.28
C SER A 116 -0.61 -8.44 6.08
N PHE A 117 -1.10 -7.22 5.94
CA PHE A 117 -0.63 -6.11 6.74
C PHE A 117 -0.99 -6.29 8.22
N ALA A 118 -2.20 -6.79 8.53
CA ALA A 118 -2.60 -7.10 9.90
C ALA A 118 -1.72 -8.18 10.53
N ALA A 119 -1.37 -9.21 9.76
CA ALA A 119 -0.47 -10.28 10.20
C ALA A 119 0.92 -9.75 10.55
N ASP A 120 1.54 -8.97 9.65
CA ASP A 120 2.86 -8.38 9.90
C ASP A 120 2.84 -7.38 11.07
N LEU A 121 1.75 -6.62 11.24
CA LEU A 121 1.61 -5.67 12.35
C LEU A 121 1.47 -6.35 13.71
N ALA A 122 0.58 -7.35 13.85
CA ALA A 122 0.30 -7.95 15.15
C ALA A 122 -0.15 -9.41 15.14
N LEU A 123 -0.98 -9.84 14.14
CA LEU A 123 -1.73 -11.09 14.27
C LEU A 123 -0.86 -12.33 14.17
N ALA A 124 0.26 -12.28 13.43
CA ALA A 124 1.22 -13.39 13.39
C ALA A 124 1.78 -13.74 14.78
N GLN A 125 1.85 -12.77 15.69
CA GLN A 125 2.30 -12.98 17.07
C GLN A 125 1.16 -13.32 18.04
N LEU A 126 -0.02 -12.72 17.84
CA LEU A 126 -1.15 -12.84 18.77
C LEU A 126 -2.03 -14.05 18.47
N GLU A 127 -2.23 -14.39 17.20
CA GLU A 127 -3.12 -15.45 16.72
C GLU A 127 -2.46 -16.24 15.57
N PRO A 128 -1.29 -16.87 15.77
CA PRO A 128 -0.48 -17.42 14.69
C PRO A 128 -1.21 -18.53 13.90
N GLU A 129 -2.01 -19.37 14.55
CA GLU A 129 -2.73 -20.45 13.85
C GLU A 129 -3.82 -19.89 12.93
N ARG A 130 -4.67 -19.00 13.46
CA ARG A 130 -5.75 -18.36 12.70
C ARG A 130 -5.19 -17.52 11.55
N THR A 131 -4.07 -16.86 11.79
CA THR A 131 -3.35 -16.09 10.75
C THR A 131 -2.81 -16.99 9.64
N ARG A 132 -2.19 -18.16 9.98
CA ARG A 132 -1.78 -19.14 8.96
C ARG A 132 -2.96 -19.64 8.13
N ASN A 133 -4.10 -19.89 8.75
CA ASN A 133 -5.31 -20.31 8.05
C ASN A 133 -5.82 -19.23 7.09
N ALA A 134 -5.86 -17.97 7.53
CA ALA A 134 -6.24 -16.84 6.68
C ALA A 134 -5.28 -16.68 5.48
N LEU A 135 -3.97 -16.84 5.69
CA LEU A 135 -2.98 -16.79 4.61
C LEU A 135 -3.11 -18.00 3.65
N ARG A 136 -3.34 -19.22 4.15
CA ARG A 136 -3.58 -20.41 3.31
C ARG A 136 -4.81 -20.23 2.42
N PHE A 137 -5.85 -19.55 2.90
CA PHE A 137 -7.04 -19.25 2.13
C PHE A 137 -6.76 -18.42 0.87
N LYS A 138 -5.63 -17.71 0.83
CA LYS A 138 -5.21 -16.86 -0.30
C LYS A 138 -4.27 -17.55 -1.29
N LEU A 139 -3.91 -18.80 -1.05
CA LEU A 139 -3.11 -19.58 -1.97
C LEU A 139 -3.96 -20.19 -3.10
N SER A 140 -3.36 -20.39 -4.27
CA SER A 140 -4.03 -20.92 -5.48
C SER A 140 -4.73 -22.26 -5.25
N ALA A 141 -4.20 -23.12 -4.39
CA ALA A 141 -4.83 -24.41 -4.07
C ALA A 141 -6.24 -24.26 -3.46
N ALA A 142 -6.45 -23.22 -2.65
CA ALA A 142 -7.75 -22.91 -2.05
C ALA A 142 -8.69 -22.16 -3.01
N ARG A 143 -8.14 -21.50 -4.04
CA ARG A 143 -8.85 -20.52 -4.87
C ARG A 143 -9.13 -21.03 -6.30
N ASP A 144 -8.16 -21.58 -6.93
CA ASP A 144 -8.22 -22.07 -8.31
C ASP A 144 -8.09 -23.60 -8.39
N GLY A 145 -7.08 -24.16 -7.74
CA GLY A 145 -6.82 -25.59 -7.68
C GLY A 145 -6.50 -26.25 -9.04
N ARG A 146 -6.33 -25.48 -10.10
CA ARG A 146 -6.27 -25.95 -11.49
C ARG A 146 -4.98 -25.54 -12.19
N THR A 147 -4.50 -24.32 -11.91
CA THR A 147 -3.24 -23.83 -12.43
C THR A 147 -2.10 -24.58 -11.75
N PRO A 148 -1.14 -25.17 -12.51
CA PRO A 148 -0.05 -25.91 -11.90
C PRO A 148 0.79 -25.06 -10.93
N GLY A 149 1.19 -25.67 -9.82
CA GLY A 149 2.00 -25.05 -8.79
C GLY A 149 1.17 -24.34 -7.71
N LEU A 150 1.82 -24.05 -6.61
CA LEU A 150 1.27 -23.29 -5.49
C LEU A 150 1.78 -21.84 -5.61
N PHE A 151 0.90 -20.87 -5.70
CA PHE A 151 1.23 -19.44 -5.78
C PHE A 151 0.22 -18.60 -5.00
N VAL A 152 0.53 -17.34 -4.75
CA VAL A 152 -0.41 -16.40 -4.13
C VAL A 152 -1.39 -15.92 -5.19
N ALA A 153 -2.68 -16.14 -4.95
CA ALA A 153 -3.75 -15.63 -5.80
C ALA A 153 -4.03 -14.17 -5.49
N GLN A 154 -4.17 -13.34 -6.54
CA GLN A 154 -4.51 -11.94 -6.39
C GLN A 154 -6.01 -11.78 -6.10
N ASP A 155 -6.37 -10.90 -5.19
CA ASP A 155 -7.75 -10.50 -4.99
C ASP A 155 -8.20 -9.50 -6.07
N THR A 156 -9.49 -9.26 -6.13
CA THR A 156 -10.02 -8.35 -7.14
C THR A 156 -9.49 -6.95 -6.97
N GLY A 157 -9.91 -6.24 -6.01
CA GLY A 157 -9.76 -4.80 -6.07
C GLY A 157 -9.94 -4.33 -7.49
N SER A 158 -9.42 -3.19 -7.84
CA SER A 158 -9.42 -2.71 -9.21
C SER A 158 -8.35 -3.40 -10.09
N GLY A 159 -7.45 -4.13 -9.50
CA GLY A 159 -6.35 -4.79 -10.18
C GLY A 159 -6.62 -6.20 -10.69
N GLY A 160 -7.64 -6.83 -10.20
CA GLY A 160 -8.11 -8.20 -10.50
C GLY A 160 -7.15 -9.17 -11.18
N SER A 161 -6.92 -9.00 -12.46
CA SER A 161 -6.08 -9.90 -13.26
C SER A 161 -4.76 -9.29 -13.67
N TRP A 162 -4.77 -8.04 -14.03
CA TRP A 162 -3.64 -7.24 -14.45
C TRP A 162 -4.01 -5.75 -14.30
N PRO A 163 -3.12 -4.85 -13.91
CA PRO A 163 -1.72 -5.10 -13.50
C PRO A 163 -1.62 -5.92 -12.22
N ILE A 164 -0.42 -6.42 -11.93
CA ILE A 164 -0.16 -7.09 -10.67
C ILE A 164 -0.35 -6.11 -9.52
N SER A 165 -1.19 -6.48 -8.55
CA SER A 165 -1.33 -5.75 -7.31
C SER A 165 -0.28 -6.20 -6.28
N SER A 166 -0.11 -5.40 -5.24
CA SER A 166 0.75 -5.76 -4.11
C SER A 166 0.30 -7.03 -3.37
N ASP A 167 -0.92 -7.51 -3.58
CA ASP A 167 -1.46 -8.75 -2.98
C ASP A 167 -0.50 -9.92 -3.10
N ARG A 168 0.04 -10.12 -4.30
CA ARG A 168 0.92 -11.25 -4.60
C ARG A 168 2.20 -11.27 -3.79
N VAL A 169 2.69 -10.14 -3.35
CA VAL A 169 3.97 -10.00 -2.65
C VAL A 169 3.86 -9.57 -1.20
N VAL A 170 2.81 -8.83 -0.80
CA VAL A 170 2.58 -8.49 0.61
C VAL A 170 2.29 -9.74 1.46
N TRP A 171 1.74 -10.78 0.85
CA TRP A 171 1.53 -12.07 1.50
C TRP A 171 2.83 -12.63 2.11
N PHE A 172 3.98 -12.45 1.42
CA PHE A 172 5.28 -12.93 1.92
C PHE A 172 5.84 -12.04 3.04
N LEU A 173 5.45 -10.77 3.10
CA LEU A 173 5.74 -9.90 4.25
C LEU A 173 5.07 -10.45 5.52
N ALA A 174 3.83 -10.91 5.41
CA ALA A 174 3.10 -11.56 6.50
C ALA A 174 3.68 -12.93 6.87
N ALA A 175 3.89 -13.77 5.87
CA ALA A 175 4.28 -15.17 6.05
C ALA A 175 5.65 -15.33 6.72
N ARG A 176 6.57 -14.38 6.54
CA ARG A 176 7.91 -14.42 7.16
C ARG A 176 7.88 -14.52 8.68
N GLY A 177 6.83 -13.97 9.33
CA GLY A 177 6.64 -14.04 10.79
C GLY A 177 6.10 -15.37 11.33
N LEU A 178 5.83 -16.36 10.45
CA LEU A 178 5.15 -17.62 10.79
C LEU A 178 5.94 -18.86 10.32
N LEU A 179 7.22 -18.70 10.00
CA LEU A 179 8.07 -19.79 9.44
C LEU A 179 8.54 -20.80 10.49
N ASP A 180 8.19 -20.64 11.75
CA ASP A 180 8.41 -21.59 12.83
C ASP A 180 7.59 -22.90 12.64
N ASP A 181 6.43 -22.81 11.98
CA ASP A 181 5.61 -23.96 11.58
C ASP A 181 6.18 -24.57 10.29
N LYS A 182 6.86 -25.72 10.40
CA LYS A 182 7.53 -26.36 9.27
C LYS A 182 6.62 -26.66 8.06
N PRO A 183 5.40 -27.22 8.24
CA PRO A 183 4.48 -27.43 7.13
C PRO A 183 4.10 -26.12 6.42
N PHE A 184 3.88 -25.05 7.17
CA PHE A 184 3.58 -23.74 6.59
C PHE A 184 4.80 -23.13 5.89
N ALA A 185 6.00 -23.24 6.48
CA ALA A 185 7.24 -22.77 5.88
C ALA A 185 7.51 -23.42 4.51
N GLU A 186 7.23 -24.74 4.37
CA GLU A 186 7.33 -25.42 3.07
C GLU A 186 6.32 -24.89 2.05
N GLN A 187 5.08 -24.64 2.47
CA GLN A 187 4.07 -23.99 1.60
C GLN A 187 4.52 -22.58 1.17
N VAL A 188 5.08 -21.81 2.10
CA VAL A 188 5.65 -20.48 1.80
C VAL A 188 6.76 -20.58 0.77
N TRP A 189 7.67 -21.52 0.92
CA TRP A 189 8.77 -21.74 -0.03
C TRP A 189 8.26 -22.10 -1.44
N GLN A 190 7.31 -23.00 -1.54
CA GLN A 190 6.70 -23.39 -2.81
C GLN A 190 5.98 -22.21 -3.47
N ALA A 191 5.13 -21.51 -2.71
CA ALA A 191 4.40 -20.37 -3.20
C ALA A 191 5.31 -19.21 -3.64
N LEU A 192 6.38 -18.96 -2.90
CA LEU A 192 7.34 -17.90 -3.19
C LEU A 192 8.06 -18.13 -4.52
N ARG A 193 8.55 -19.35 -4.75
CA ARG A 193 9.22 -19.70 -6.00
C ARG A 193 8.31 -19.55 -7.22
N ALA A 194 7.08 -20.04 -7.11
CA ALA A 194 6.12 -19.98 -8.21
C ALA A 194 5.67 -18.54 -8.49
N THR A 195 5.36 -17.77 -7.43
CA THR A 195 4.93 -16.37 -7.57
C THR A 195 6.04 -15.51 -8.18
N ILE A 196 7.29 -15.63 -7.68
CA ILE A 196 8.42 -14.89 -8.25
C ILE A 196 8.64 -15.26 -9.72
N ALA A 197 8.57 -16.55 -10.07
CA ALA A 197 8.75 -16.99 -11.44
C ALA A 197 7.67 -16.38 -12.37
N GLN A 198 6.41 -16.41 -11.95
CA GLN A 198 5.29 -15.83 -12.69
C GLN A 198 5.46 -14.32 -12.85
N ASP A 199 5.79 -13.61 -11.78
CA ASP A 199 5.93 -12.15 -11.80
C ASP A 199 7.15 -11.70 -12.61
N ARG A 200 8.24 -12.50 -12.61
CA ARG A 200 9.40 -12.25 -13.47
C ARG A 200 9.08 -12.42 -14.97
N ASP A 201 8.25 -13.39 -15.29
CA ASP A 201 7.84 -13.65 -16.67
C ASP A 201 6.80 -12.62 -17.15
N ALA A 202 5.80 -12.33 -16.30
CA ALA A 202 4.62 -11.57 -16.72
C ALA A 202 4.78 -10.05 -16.56
N VAL A 203 5.46 -9.55 -15.51
CA VAL A 203 5.41 -8.12 -15.16
C VAL A 203 6.77 -7.45 -14.93
N PHE A 204 7.88 -8.16 -15.03
CA PHE A 204 9.20 -7.53 -14.88
C PHE A 204 9.66 -6.93 -16.21
N ASP A 205 9.89 -5.62 -16.21
CA ASP A 205 10.52 -4.91 -17.31
C ASP A 205 12.04 -4.90 -17.16
N ALA A 206 12.74 -5.64 -18.00
CA ALA A 206 14.20 -5.76 -17.93
C ALA A 206 14.93 -4.46 -18.37
N GLN A 207 14.31 -3.60 -19.16
CA GLN A 207 14.90 -2.33 -19.62
C GLN A 207 14.82 -1.28 -18.51
N ILE A 208 13.71 -1.22 -17.80
CA ILE A 208 13.50 -0.31 -16.67
C ILE A 208 14.11 -0.88 -15.38
N GLY A 209 14.13 -2.19 -15.21
CA GLY A 209 14.61 -2.90 -14.03
C GLY A 209 13.61 -2.95 -12.89
N LEU A 210 12.32 -2.74 -13.16
CA LEU A 210 11.22 -2.69 -12.20
C LEU A 210 10.11 -3.66 -12.61
N TYR A 211 9.24 -3.98 -11.67
CA TYR A 211 7.99 -4.69 -11.90
C TYR A 211 6.88 -3.68 -12.20
N HIS A 212 6.17 -3.89 -13.30
CA HIS A 212 4.88 -3.24 -13.53
C HIS A 212 3.92 -3.61 -12.39
N GLY A 213 3.07 -2.68 -11.99
CA GLY A 213 2.09 -2.94 -10.97
C GLY A 213 1.49 -1.67 -10.42
N GLU A 214 0.35 -1.85 -9.81
CA GLU A 214 -0.41 -0.79 -9.20
C GLU A 214 0.12 -0.44 -7.80
N THR A 215 -0.28 0.73 -7.30
CA THR A 215 -0.04 1.10 -5.90
C THR A 215 -0.86 0.20 -4.97
N SER A 216 -0.46 0.13 -3.69
CA SER A 216 -1.19 -0.65 -2.68
C SER A 216 -2.58 -0.09 -2.35
N PHE A 217 -2.98 1.03 -2.95
CA PHE A 217 -4.25 1.73 -2.73
C PHE A 217 -5.06 1.80 -4.02
N LEU A 218 -5.14 0.72 -4.77
CA LEU A 218 -5.76 0.78 -6.08
C LEU A 218 -7.25 0.48 -6.09
N ASP A 219 -7.86 0.03 -5.01
CA ASP A 219 -9.29 -0.29 -4.97
C ASP A 219 -10.16 0.83 -5.57
N TRP A 220 -9.66 2.08 -5.45
CA TRP A 220 -10.21 3.29 -6.03
C TRP A 220 -9.10 4.07 -6.75
N ARG A 221 -8.67 3.57 -7.91
CA ARG A 221 -7.49 4.09 -8.64
C ARG A 221 -7.59 5.56 -8.99
N GLU A 222 -8.77 6.10 -9.23
CA GLU A 222 -9.02 7.53 -9.43
C GLU A 222 -8.63 8.39 -8.24
N GLN A 223 -8.45 7.80 -7.06
CA GLN A 223 -7.98 8.48 -5.87
C GLN A 223 -6.47 8.74 -5.88
N THR A 224 -5.71 7.99 -6.67
CA THR A 224 -4.24 8.03 -6.70
C THR A 224 -3.71 8.35 -8.09
N TYR A 225 -4.34 7.80 -9.12
CA TYR A 225 -3.99 8.00 -10.52
C TYR A 225 -4.75 9.18 -11.14
N PRO A 226 -4.31 9.70 -12.30
CA PRO A 226 -5.04 10.78 -12.99
C PRO A 226 -6.46 10.37 -13.37
N ASP A 227 -7.40 11.32 -13.33
CA ASP A 227 -8.82 11.10 -13.64
C ASP A 227 -9.07 10.41 -15.00
N TRP A 228 -8.27 10.74 -16.01
CA TRP A 228 -8.40 10.15 -17.33
C TRP A 228 -8.15 8.64 -17.35
N THR A 229 -7.51 8.06 -16.33
CA THR A 229 -7.32 6.61 -16.20
C THR A 229 -8.62 5.86 -15.92
N ARG A 230 -9.70 6.54 -15.59
CA ARG A 230 -11.03 5.93 -15.46
C ARG A 230 -11.51 5.30 -16.76
N GLU A 231 -11.16 5.93 -17.87
CA GLU A 231 -11.55 5.50 -19.22
C GLU A 231 -10.43 4.76 -19.95
N ASP A 232 -9.18 4.92 -19.51
CA ASP A 232 -8.01 4.26 -20.08
C ASP A 232 -7.12 3.63 -18.98
N VAL A 233 -7.46 2.41 -18.59
CA VAL A 233 -6.74 1.66 -17.54
C VAL A 233 -5.39 1.09 -18.02
N ARG A 234 -5.05 1.19 -19.33
CA ARG A 234 -3.76 0.74 -19.86
C ARG A 234 -2.59 1.38 -19.14
N PHE A 235 -2.72 2.66 -18.82
CA PHE A 235 -1.68 3.40 -18.11
C PHE A 235 -1.30 2.73 -16.80
N ILE A 236 -2.29 2.22 -16.05
CA ILE A 236 -2.03 1.54 -14.78
C ILE A 236 -1.27 0.23 -15.03
N ALA A 237 -1.64 -0.51 -16.07
CA ALA A 237 -0.94 -1.73 -16.48
C ALA A 237 0.51 -1.47 -16.91
N GLU A 238 0.80 -0.30 -17.49
CA GLU A 238 2.12 0.11 -17.94
C GLU A 238 2.95 0.80 -16.83
N SER A 239 2.33 1.25 -15.73
CA SER A 239 2.97 2.00 -14.66
C SER A 239 3.83 1.12 -13.75
N PHE A 240 4.69 1.76 -12.95
CA PHE A 240 5.53 1.11 -11.94
C PHE A 240 5.26 1.77 -10.60
N ALA A 241 4.79 1.00 -9.62
CA ALA A 241 4.50 1.51 -8.28
C ALA A 241 5.62 1.23 -7.28
N LEU A 242 5.90 2.20 -6.40
CA LEU A 242 6.93 2.11 -5.36
C LEU A 242 6.63 0.97 -4.40
N SER A 243 5.43 0.97 -3.79
CA SER A 243 5.06 -0.02 -2.75
C SER A 243 5.13 -1.45 -3.27
N THR A 244 4.65 -1.70 -4.49
CA THR A 244 4.69 -3.02 -5.13
C THR A 244 6.13 -3.46 -5.42
N ASN A 245 7.00 -2.56 -5.88
CA ASN A 245 8.42 -2.87 -6.11
C ASN A 245 9.20 -3.09 -4.81
N VAL A 246 8.91 -2.33 -3.74
CA VAL A 246 9.47 -2.54 -2.40
C VAL A 246 9.09 -3.92 -1.85
N LEU A 247 7.85 -4.33 -2.04
CA LEU A 247 7.38 -5.66 -1.61
C LEU A 247 7.98 -6.80 -2.45
N HIS A 248 8.21 -6.60 -3.76
CA HIS A 248 8.98 -7.56 -4.57
C HIS A 248 10.44 -7.68 -4.09
N TYR A 249 11.08 -6.57 -3.71
CA TYR A 249 12.40 -6.60 -3.11
C TYR A 249 12.43 -7.45 -1.83
N GLN A 250 11.45 -7.25 -0.94
CA GLN A 250 11.32 -8.03 0.30
C GLN A 250 11.09 -9.52 -0.01
N ALA A 251 10.22 -9.84 -0.98
CA ALA A 251 9.97 -11.22 -1.39
C ALA A 251 11.23 -11.90 -1.97
N LEU A 252 12.03 -11.17 -2.76
CA LEU A 252 13.31 -11.68 -3.28
C LEU A 252 14.33 -11.94 -2.16
N ARG A 253 14.40 -11.08 -1.14
CA ARG A 253 15.25 -11.30 0.03
C ARG A 253 14.82 -12.51 0.84
N LEU A 254 13.51 -12.70 1.01
CA LEU A 254 12.98 -13.90 1.64
C LEU A 254 13.30 -15.16 0.80
N ALA A 255 13.19 -15.06 -0.52
CA ALA A 255 13.55 -16.16 -1.43
C ALA A 255 15.03 -16.53 -1.35
N GLU A 256 15.92 -15.54 -1.28
CA GLU A 256 17.35 -15.76 -1.03
C GLU A 256 17.59 -16.51 0.28
N GLN A 257 16.94 -16.06 1.37
CA GLN A 257 17.07 -16.69 2.69
C GLN A 257 16.60 -18.15 2.68
N LEU A 258 15.38 -18.39 2.17
CA LEU A 258 14.81 -19.73 2.13
C LEU A 258 15.55 -20.65 1.16
N ALA A 259 16.01 -20.14 0.02
CA ALA A 259 16.84 -20.91 -0.92
C ALA A 259 18.14 -21.40 -0.25
N ARG A 260 18.82 -20.57 0.55
CA ARG A 260 20.00 -21.00 1.33
C ARG A 260 19.65 -22.10 2.33
N GLN A 261 18.52 -21.96 3.03
CA GLN A 261 18.07 -22.96 4.00
C GLN A 261 17.73 -24.31 3.36
N HIS A 262 17.19 -24.29 2.13
CA HIS A 262 16.85 -25.49 1.35
C HIS A 262 18.00 -26.01 0.49
N GLY A 263 19.17 -25.37 0.46
CA GLY A 263 20.29 -25.74 -0.43
C GLY A 263 19.97 -25.53 -1.91
N ASP A 264 19.05 -24.64 -2.27
CA ASP A 264 18.68 -24.32 -3.64
C ASP A 264 19.76 -23.42 -4.29
N ALA A 265 20.32 -23.87 -5.41
CA ALA A 265 21.38 -23.14 -6.13
C ALA A 265 20.97 -21.74 -6.61
N ARG A 266 19.67 -21.43 -6.67
CA ARG A 266 19.14 -20.10 -7.08
C ARG A 266 19.30 -19.03 -6.00
N ALA A 267 19.82 -19.34 -4.81
CA ALA A 267 20.02 -18.33 -3.76
C ALA A 267 20.81 -17.10 -4.26
N ALA A 268 21.90 -17.35 -5.00
CA ALA A 268 22.71 -16.26 -5.58
C ALA A 268 21.93 -15.44 -6.63
N GLN A 269 21.07 -16.07 -7.41
CA GLN A 269 20.22 -15.40 -8.40
C GLN A 269 19.18 -14.47 -7.74
N TYR A 270 18.51 -14.95 -6.68
CA TYR A 270 17.56 -14.11 -5.91
C TYR A 270 18.27 -12.91 -5.27
N ALA A 271 19.46 -13.10 -4.71
CA ALA A 271 20.29 -12.00 -4.19
C ALA A 271 20.60 -10.97 -5.28
N GLN A 272 21.07 -11.41 -6.45
CA GLN A 272 21.38 -10.54 -7.60
C GLN A 272 20.15 -9.75 -8.07
N TRP A 273 18.99 -10.40 -8.15
CA TRP A 273 17.75 -9.73 -8.54
C TRP A 273 17.31 -8.70 -7.51
N ALA A 274 17.42 -9.02 -6.22
CA ALA A 274 17.13 -8.08 -5.15
C ALA A 274 18.05 -6.85 -5.19
N ASP A 275 19.35 -7.05 -5.36
CA ASP A 275 20.34 -5.95 -5.43
C ASP A 275 20.09 -5.05 -6.66
N ALA A 276 19.80 -5.63 -7.81
CA ALA A 276 19.45 -4.88 -9.01
C ALA A 276 18.15 -4.07 -8.83
N LEU A 277 17.12 -4.68 -8.22
CA LEU A 277 15.85 -4.02 -7.93
C LEU A 277 16.03 -2.88 -6.93
N ARG A 278 16.81 -3.07 -5.85
CA ARG A 278 17.15 -1.99 -4.90
C ARG A 278 17.73 -0.77 -5.61
N GLN A 279 18.70 -1.00 -6.50
CA GLN A 279 19.33 0.07 -7.28
C GLN A 279 18.34 0.76 -8.23
N ALA A 280 17.45 -0.02 -8.87
CA ALA A 280 16.43 0.54 -9.76
C ALA A 280 15.42 1.39 -8.99
N ILE A 281 14.95 0.91 -7.83
CA ILE A 281 14.04 1.66 -6.94
C ILE A 281 14.68 3.01 -6.56
N ASP A 282 15.92 3.00 -6.06
CA ASP A 282 16.56 4.22 -5.58
C ASP A 282 16.81 5.24 -6.70
N ARG A 283 17.18 4.78 -7.90
CA ARG A 283 17.40 5.69 -9.05
C ARG A 283 16.11 6.25 -9.62
N ARG A 284 15.07 5.43 -9.73
CA ARG A 284 13.86 5.76 -10.51
C ARG A 284 12.84 6.54 -9.72
N PHE A 285 12.58 6.13 -8.48
CA PHE A 285 11.54 6.75 -7.66
C PHE A 285 12.02 7.97 -6.87
N TRP A 286 13.34 8.12 -6.65
CA TRP A 286 13.87 9.28 -5.95
C TRP A 286 13.71 10.55 -6.78
N ASP A 287 12.98 11.53 -6.24
CA ASP A 287 12.92 12.89 -6.78
C ASP A 287 13.78 13.82 -5.89
N ALA A 288 14.89 14.27 -6.44
CA ALA A 288 15.83 15.15 -5.73
C ALA A 288 15.23 16.54 -5.46
N THR A 289 14.28 17.00 -6.28
CA THR A 289 13.66 18.31 -6.14
C THR A 289 12.78 18.39 -4.90
N SER A 290 11.93 17.39 -4.69
CA SER A 290 11.08 17.28 -3.50
C SER A 290 11.77 16.56 -2.34
N SER A 291 12.90 15.91 -2.57
CA SER A 291 13.57 15.00 -1.62
C SER A 291 12.61 13.90 -1.11
N GLN A 292 11.87 13.30 -2.03
CA GLN A 292 10.89 12.27 -1.78
C GLN A 292 11.04 11.08 -2.75
N TYR A 293 10.50 9.94 -2.38
CA TYR A 293 10.25 8.83 -3.30
C TYR A 293 8.82 8.96 -3.82
N VAL A 294 8.67 9.13 -5.15
CA VAL A 294 7.32 9.22 -5.76
C VAL A 294 6.60 7.88 -5.68
N SER A 295 5.26 7.93 -5.62
CA SER A 295 4.41 6.74 -5.48
C SER A 295 4.46 5.84 -6.72
N TYR A 296 4.55 6.42 -7.92
CA TYR A 296 4.61 5.66 -9.17
C TYR A 296 5.26 6.45 -10.31
N LEU A 297 5.68 5.71 -11.32
CA LEU A 297 6.23 6.19 -12.58
C LEU A 297 5.26 5.88 -13.72
N GLY A 298 5.42 6.60 -14.83
CA GLY A 298 4.74 6.28 -16.09
C GLY A 298 5.22 5.00 -16.73
N SER A 299 4.83 4.79 -18.00
CA SER A 299 5.19 3.59 -18.77
C SER A 299 6.69 3.54 -19.11
N ALA A 300 7.18 2.39 -19.51
CA ALA A 300 8.54 2.22 -20.02
C ALA A 300 8.84 3.13 -21.24
N ALA A 301 7.82 3.49 -22.00
CA ALA A 301 7.93 4.42 -23.12
C ALA A 301 8.03 5.90 -22.71
N HIS A 302 7.56 6.22 -21.50
CA HIS A 302 7.52 7.58 -20.95
C HIS A 302 7.65 7.52 -19.41
N PRO A 303 8.84 7.14 -18.87
CA PRO A 303 9.03 6.84 -17.46
C PRO A 303 9.17 8.08 -16.58
N VAL A 304 8.22 9.01 -16.71
CA VAL A 304 8.13 10.22 -15.89
C VAL A 304 7.75 9.90 -14.45
N ARG A 305 8.21 10.72 -13.51
CA ARG A 305 7.78 10.67 -12.11
C ARG A 305 6.47 11.42 -11.96
N TYR A 306 5.46 10.77 -11.42
CA TYR A 306 4.22 11.44 -11.06
C TYR A 306 4.38 12.14 -9.71
N ALA A 307 3.96 13.40 -9.61
CA ALA A 307 4.09 14.21 -8.40
C ALA A 307 3.08 13.77 -7.31
N LYS A 308 3.19 12.52 -6.93
CA LYS A 308 2.40 11.87 -5.86
C LYS A 308 3.35 11.05 -5.01
N VAL A 309 3.21 11.14 -3.69
CA VAL A 309 3.93 10.31 -2.72
C VAL A 309 2.93 9.55 -1.85
N ASP A 310 3.27 8.36 -1.39
CA ASP A 310 2.46 7.59 -0.47
C ASP A 310 3.24 7.18 0.77
N LEU A 311 2.57 7.25 1.92
CA LEU A 311 3.16 6.98 3.21
C LEU A 311 3.48 5.50 3.41
N LEU A 312 2.69 4.60 2.81
CA LEU A 312 2.91 3.16 2.96
C LEU A 312 4.16 2.71 2.20
N GLY A 313 4.28 3.07 0.92
CA GLY A 313 5.45 2.75 0.11
C GLY A 313 6.73 3.29 0.71
N LEU A 314 6.69 4.53 1.21
CA LEU A 314 7.80 5.14 1.94
C LEU A 314 8.15 4.37 3.22
N SER A 315 7.16 4.08 4.06
CA SER A 315 7.37 3.39 5.34
C SER A 315 7.89 1.97 5.14
N LEU A 316 7.32 1.21 4.20
CA LEU A 316 7.81 -0.12 3.85
C LEU A 316 9.25 -0.08 3.36
N GLY A 317 9.61 0.89 2.51
CA GLY A 317 10.97 1.04 2.00
C GLY A 317 12.00 1.30 3.11
N VAL A 318 11.62 2.06 4.13
CA VAL A 318 12.46 2.24 5.35
C VAL A 318 12.61 0.91 6.10
N LEU A 319 11.51 0.19 6.30
CA LEU A 319 11.45 -1.02 7.15
C LEU A 319 12.15 -2.24 6.53
N VAL A 320 12.17 -2.34 5.21
CA VAL A 320 12.87 -3.42 4.51
C VAL A 320 14.30 -3.03 4.07
N ASP A 321 14.76 -1.85 4.50
CA ASP A 321 16.11 -1.30 4.24
C ASP A 321 16.46 -1.25 2.74
N VAL A 322 15.49 -0.86 1.90
CA VAL A 322 15.72 -0.73 0.45
C VAL A 322 16.31 0.62 0.06
N PHE A 323 16.06 1.66 0.86
CA PHE A 323 16.55 3.02 0.63
C PHE A 323 17.93 3.27 1.25
N PRO A 324 18.78 4.11 0.66
CA PRO A 324 19.96 4.65 1.33
C PRO A 324 19.53 5.37 2.65
N PRO A 325 20.24 5.14 3.78
CA PRO A 325 19.82 5.66 5.09
C PRO A 325 19.58 7.16 5.14
N GLN A 326 20.39 7.95 4.42
CA GLN A 326 20.25 9.41 4.36
C GLN A 326 18.95 9.80 3.63
N ARG A 327 18.65 9.16 2.50
CA ARG A 327 17.41 9.42 1.74
C ARG A 327 16.17 8.99 2.52
N ALA A 328 16.24 7.84 3.19
CA ALA A 328 15.17 7.35 4.07
C ALA A 328 14.82 8.38 5.15
N ARG A 329 15.83 8.94 5.85
CA ARG A 329 15.63 9.98 6.88
C ARG A 329 15.01 11.24 6.32
N VAL A 330 15.56 11.74 5.21
CA VAL A 330 15.09 12.98 4.59
C VAL A 330 13.66 12.81 4.07
N ALA A 331 13.36 11.71 3.38
CA ALA A 331 12.04 11.46 2.82
C ALA A 331 10.97 11.35 3.92
N LEU A 332 11.21 10.57 4.99
CA LEU A 332 10.23 10.44 6.07
C LEU A 332 10.03 11.78 6.80
N ARG A 333 11.11 12.51 7.08
CA ARG A 333 11.04 13.84 7.71
C ARG A 333 10.23 14.83 6.88
N ASN A 334 10.42 14.84 5.55
CA ASN A 334 9.74 15.76 4.64
C ASN A 334 8.31 15.33 4.28
N TYR A 335 7.87 14.12 4.69
CA TYR A 335 6.50 13.70 4.46
C TYR A 335 5.53 14.57 5.26
N PRO A 336 4.51 15.21 4.63
CA PRO A 336 3.69 16.20 5.30
C PRO A 336 2.77 15.61 6.35
N MET A 337 2.37 16.46 7.30
CA MET A 337 1.30 16.20 8.26
C MET A 337 0.22 17.27 8.17
N VAL A 338 -1.00 16.86 8.43
CA VAL A 338 -2.17 17.73 8.58
C VAL A 338 -2.75 17.58 10.00
N ALA A 339 -3.88 18.22 10.28
CA ALA A 339 -4.42 18.25 11.64
C ALA A 339 -4.72 16.86 12.21
N GLY A 340 -5.30 15.96 11.40
CA GLY A 340 -5.65 14.59 11.83
C GLY A 340 -4.47 13.64 11.91
N GLY A 341 -3.41 13.84 11.11
CA GLY A 341 -2.27 12.94 11.04
C GLY A 341 -1.54 13.04 9.70
N SER A 342 -0.80 12.01 9.34
CA SER A 342 -0.17 11.90 8.03
C SER A 342 -1.18 11.41 6.99
N PRO A 343 -1.44 12.17 5.91
CA PRO A 343 -2.32 11.69 4.84
C PRO A 343 -1.69 10.47 4.15
N VAL A 344 -2.53 9.52 3.73
CA VAL A 344 -2.04 8.27 3.12
C VAL A 344 -1.35 8.51 1.77
N VAL A 345 -1.81 9.48 1.00
CA VAL A 345 -1.21 9.97 -0.23
C VAL A 345 -1.07 11.49 -0.20
N TRP A 346 -0.10 12.04 -0.93
CA TRP A 346 0.15 13.47 -1.01
C TRP A 346 0.70 13.88 -2.40
N PRO A 347 0.37 15.07 -2.96
CA PRO A 347 -0.68 16.00 -2.54
C PRO A 347 -2.09 15.46 -2.85
N GLN A 348 -3.14 16.19 -2.41
CA GLN A 348 -4.53 15.83 -2.63
C GLN A 348 -5.05 16.33 -3.97
N GLU A 349 -6.06 15.63 -4.52
CA GLU A 349 -6.78 16.07 -5.72
C GLU A 349 -8.10 16.75 -5.33
N ALA A 350 -8.31 17.99 -5.78
CA ALA A 350 -9.47 18.79 -5.35
C ALA A 350 -10.83 18.24 -5.85
N ALA A 351 -10.83 17.51 -6.96
CA ALA A 351 -12.04 16.96 -7.56
C ALA A 351 -12.42 15.57 -7.06
N GLN A 352 -11.52 14.90 -6.32
CA GLN A 352 -11.74 13.52 -5.88
C GLN A 352 -12.50 13.45 -4.55
N PRO A 353 -13.36 12.45 -4.35
CA PRO A 353 -14.01 12.19 -3.06
C PRO A 353 -12.98 11.77 -2.00
N ILE A 354 -13.43 11.74 -0.74
CA ILE A 354 -12.62 11.30 0.38
C ILE A 354 -12.64 9.78 0.45
N TYR A 355 -11.46 9.15 0.35
CA TYR A 355 -11.22 7.74 0.66
C TYR A 355 -9.70 7.49 0.84
N HIS A 356 -8.90 7.35 -0.24
CA HIS A 356 -7.44 7.49 -0.16
C HIS A 356 -7.05 8.97 -0.24
N ASN A 357 -7.65 9.68 -1.17
CA ASN A 357 -7.56 11.14 -1.25
C ASN A 357 -8.17 11.77 0.01
N ARG A 358 -7.48 12.70 0.63
CA ARG A 358 -7.91 13.42 1.84
C ARG A 358 -8.13 12.54 3.08
N ALA A 359 -7.43 11.42 3.21
CA ALA A 359 -7.64 10.50 4.33
C ALA A 359 -6.35 10.13 5.08
N VAL A 360 -6.53 9.82 6.36
CA VAL A 360 -5.59 9.10 7.22
C VAL A 360 -6.07 7.65 7.32
N TRP A 361 -5.16 6.72 7.07
CA TRP A 361 -5.40 5.28 7.18
C TRP A 361 -4.62 4.73 8.36
N PRO A 362 -5.28 4.25 9.41
CA PRO A 362 -4.62 3.88 10.68
C PRO A 362 -3.52 2.84 10.52
N PHE A 363 -3.70 1.81 9.70
CA PHE A 363 -2.65 0.83 9.51
C PHE A 363 -1.39 1.43 8.86
N VAL A 364 -1.56 2.41 7.96
CA VAL A 364 -0.44 3.13 7.34
C VAL A 364 0.26 4.02 8.36
N SER A 365 -0.50 4.69 9.24
CA SER A 365 0.05 5.41 10.39
C SER A 365 0.85 4.48 11.32
N ALA A 366 0.42 3.23 11.51
CA ALA A 366 1.17 2.24 12.28
C ALA A 366 2.49 1.84 11.59
N TYR A 367 2.51 1.69 10.26
CA TYR A 367 3.74 1.49 9.49
C TYR A 367 4.66 2.73 9.55
N ALA A 368 4.11 3.93 9.46
CA ALA A 368 4.86 5.18 9.61
C ALA A 368 5.47 5.32 11.02
N LEU A 369 4.73 4.90 12.04
CA LEU A 369 5.23 4.82 13.42
C LEU A 369 6.42 3.86 13.53
N ARG A 370 6.36 2.67 12.94
CA ARG A 370 7.49 1.73 12.89
C ARG A 370 8.69 2.32 12.16
N ALA A 371 8.47 2.96 11.00
CA ALA A 371 9.52 3.61 10.22
C ALA A 371 10.17 4.77 11.01
N ALA A 372 9.37 5.61 11.67
CA ALA A 372 9.84 6.68 12.52
C ALA A 372 10.69 6.17 13.69
N ARG A 373 10.27 5.06 14.32
CA ARG A 373 11.05 4.38 15.37
C ARG A 373 12.39 3.85 14.84
N THR A 374 12.40 3.28 13.63
CA THR A 374 13.64 2.81 12.99
C THR A 374 14.63 3.95 12.79
N LEU A 375 14.15 5.14 12.45
CA LEU A 375 14.95 6.33 12.15
C LEU A 375 15.16 7.26 13.36
N ASP A 376 14.62 6.95 14.53
CA ASP A 376 14.66 7.77 15.76
C ASP A 376 14.02 9.19 15.60
N ASP A 377 12.98 9.28 14.78
CA ASP A 377 12.23 10.52 14.53
C ASP A 377 11.19 10.74 15.65
N ALA A 378 11.62 11.34 16.74
CA ALA A 378 10.80 11.53 17.94
C ALA A 378 9.50 12.33 17.69
N PRO A 379 9.49 13.46 16.92
CA PRO A 379 8.27 14.16 16.60
C PRO A 379 7.25 13.29 15.86
N ARG A 380 7.69 12.54 14.85
CA ARG A 380 6.78 11.69 14.06
C ARG A 380 6.25 10.52 14.88
N ILE A 381 7.07 9.87 15.72
CA ILE A 381 6.59 8.83 16.66
C ILE A 381 5.43 9.36 17.50
N ALA A 382 5.58 10.55 18.11
CA ALA A 382 4.53 11.14 18.93
C ALA A 382 3.26 11.46 18.13
N LEU A 383 3.42 12.02 16.94
CA LEU A 383 2.31 12.47 16.10
C LEU A 383 1.51 11.29 15.53
N GLU A 384 2.17 10.23 15.04
CA GLU A 384 1.47 9.03 14.54
C GLU A 384 0.72 8.30 15.67
N LEU A 385 1.32 8.16 16.86
CA LEU A 385 0.63 7.56 18.01
C LEU A 385 -0.59 8.37 18.42
N GLN A 386 -0.48 9.70 18.47
CA GLN A 386 -1.61 10.58 18.78
C GLN A 386 -2.70 10.55 17.71
N SER A 387 -2.35 10.43 16.43
CA SER A 387 -3.29 10.27 15.32
C SER A 387 -4.13 8.99 15.46
N LEU A 388 -3.46 7.86 15.73
CA LEU A 388 -4.12 6.57 15.98
C LEU A 388 -5.09 6.64 17.16
N MET A 389 -4.64 7.20 18.30
CA MET A 389 -5.51 7.38 19.47
C MET A 389 -6.73 8.24 19.17
N ARG A 390 -6.54 9.40 18.52
CA ARG A 390 -7.63 10.35 18.21
C ARG A 390 -8.66 9.71 17.28
N GLY A 391 -8.22 9.04 16.22
CA GLY A 391 -9.12 8.39 15.28
C GLY A 391 -10.01 7.36 15.96
N SER A 392 -9.42 6.40 16.67
CA SER A 392 -10.15 5.33 17.35
C SER A 392 -11.04 5.87 18.47
N ALA A 393 -10.57 6.87 19.24
CA ALA A 393 -11.34 7.47 20.33
C ALA A 393 -12.59 8.20 19.82
N LEU A 394 -12.45 9.03 18.77
CA LEU A 394 -13.54 9.85 18.24
C LEU A 394 -14.55 9.06 17.40
N ALA A 395 -14.20 7.87 16.95
CA ALA A 395 -15.07 6.97 16.20
C ALA A 395 -15.69 5.86 17.06
N GLY A 396 -15.13 5.58 18.25
CA GLY A 396 -15.51 4.44 19.08
C GLY A 396 -15.15 3.08 18.46
N SER A 397 -14.27 3.06 17.45
CA SER A 397 -13.83 1.87 16.72
C SER A 397 -12.54 2.15 15.93
N ASN A 398 -11.78 1.09 15.63
CA ASN A 398 -10.66 1.15 14.70
C ASN A 398 -11.20 1.10 13.27
N MET A 399 -11.52 2.28 12.73
CA MET A 399 -12.09 2.43 11.39
C MET A 399 -11.08 2.13 10.30
N GLU A 400 -11.55 1.84 9.11
CA GLU A 400 -10.74 1.67 7.91
C GLU A 400 -9.92 2.94 7.60
N ASN A 401 -10.57 4.09 7.65
CA ASN A 401 -9.95 5.39 7.38
C ASN A 401 -10.71 6.54 8.06
N TYR A 402 -10.11 7.74 8.05
CA TYR A 402 -10.68 8.99 8.58
C TYR A 402 -10.39 10.14 7.61
N GLU A 403 -11.29 11.12 7.52
CA GLU A 403 -10.97 12.37 6.84
C GLU A 403 -9.77 13.05 7.50
N MET A 404 -8.81 13.51 6.72
CA MET A 404 -7.47 13.88 7.19
C MET A 404 -7.41 15.12 8.08
N GLN A 405 -8.35 16.06 8.00
CA GLN A 405 -8.35 17.27 8.82
C GLN A 405 -9.13 17.08 10.11
N SER A 406 -10.30 16.50 10.01
CA SER A 406 -11.27 16.40 11.10
C SER A 406 -11.23 15.06 11.83
N LEU A 407 -10.64 14.02 11.25
CA LEU A 407 -10.78 12.62 11.68
C LEU A 407 -12.26 12.16 11.75
N ALA A 408 -13.13 12.76 10.95
CA ALA A 408 -14.49 12.30 10.81
C ALA A 408 -14.54 10.98 10.03
N VAL A 409 -15.48 10.12 10.40
CA VAL A 409 -15.73 8.84 9.72
C VAL A 409 -16.48 9.04 8.39
N HIS A 410 -17.08 10.21 8.20
CA HIS A 410 -17.72 10.67 6.97
C HIS A 410 -17.88 12.20 6.97
N VAL A 411 -17.72 12.82 5.81
CA VAL A 411 -17.94 14.26 5.57
C VAL A 411 -18.81 14.45 4.35
N GLU A 412 -19.89 15.24 4.48
CA GLU A 412 -20.78 15.58 3.37
C GLU A 412 -20.28 16.80 2.60
N GLU A 413 -19.88 16.60 1.34
CA GLU A 413 -19.44 17.63 0.39
C GLU A 413 -19.99 17.39 -1.03
N GLY A 414 -21.21 16.90 -1.15
CA GLY A 414 -21.83 16.57 -2.44
C GLY A 414 -21.08 15.45 -3.17
N ALA A 415 -20.64 15.68 -4.40
CA ALA A 415 -19.91 14.68 -5.18
C ALA A 415 -18.52 14.30 -4.59
N ARG A 416 -18.03 15.08 -3.62
CA ARG A 416 -16.74 14.83 -2.94
C ARG A 416 -16.92 14.26 -1.54
N SER A 417 -18.15 13.95 -1.16
CA SER A 417 -18.44 13.31 0.15
C SER A 417 -17.66 12.03 0.33
N GLY A 418 -17.35 11.70 1.57
CA GLY A 418 -16.63 10.48 1.93
C GLY A 418 -16.07 10.52 3.36
N PRO A 419 -15.36 9.50 3.78
CA PRO A 419 -15.00 8.28 3.04
C PRO A 419 -16.16 7.61 2.34
N VAL A 420 -15.93 7.16 1.09
CA VAL A 420 -16.97 6.54 0.25
C VAL A 420 -17.49 5.24 0.88
N VAL A 421 -16.56 4.45 1.41
CA VAL A 421 -16.83 3.29 2.26
C VAL A 421 -15.97 3.45 3.49
N ASN A 422 -16.45 3.02 4.64
CA ASN A 422 -15.69 3.03 5.87
C ASN A 422 -16.18 1.91 6.79
N SER A 423 -15.32 0.97 7.09
CA SER A 423 -15.64 -0.20 7.91
C SER A 423 -15.18 0.02 9.35
N PRO A 424 -16.07 -0.14 10.35
CA PRO A 424 -15.65 -0.32 11.73
C PRO A 424 -14.84 -1.62 11.91
N ARG A 425 -14.08 -1.72 12.99
CA ARG A 425 -13.23 -2.87 13.33
C ARG A 425 -12.46 -3.41 12.13
N GLN A 426 -11.88 -2.49 11.36
CA GLN A 426 -11.09 -2.88 10.19
C GLN A 426 -9.82 -3.60 10.63
N LEU A 427 -9.63 -4.84 10.21
CA LEU A 427 -8.62 -5.78 10.75
C LEU A 427 -7.20 -5.21 10.78
N TRP A 428 -6.75 -4.56 9.69
CA TRP A 428 -5.42 -3.94 9.66
C TRP A 428 -5.29 -2.71 10.56
N SER A 429 -6.38 -1.95 10.78
CA SER A 429 -6.39 -0.81 11.72
C SER A 429 -6.39 -1.30 13.17
N VAL A 430 -7.14 -2.36 13.47
CA VAL A 430 -7.11 -3.08 14.73
C VAL A 430 -5.69 -3.57 15.04
N ALA A 431 -5.07 -4.28 14.10
CA ALA A 431 -3.70 -4.76 14.23
C ALA A 431 -2.70 -3.60 14.35
N GLY A 432 -2.93 -2.50 13.63
CA GLY A 432 -2.14 -1.27 13.72
C GLY A 432 -2.16 -0.65 15.11
N TYR A 433 -3.33 -0.60 15.77
CA TYR A 433 -3.43 -0.11 17.13
C TYR A 433 -2.74 -1.05 18.14
N LEU A 434 -2.92 -2.36 18.00
CA LEU A 434 -2.24 -3.37 18.81
C LEU A 434 -0.70 -3.24 18.72
N ALA A 435 -0.18 -3.04 17.50
CA ALA A 435 1.23 -2.80 17.25
C ALA A 435 1.69 -1.45 17.85
N ALA A 436 0.89 -0.39 17.70
CA ALA A 436 1.21 0.93 18.27
C ALA A 436 1.39 0.89 19.80
N VAL A 437 0.60 0.08 20.50
CA VAL A 437 0.77 -0.11 21.93
C VAL A 437 1.98 -0.99 22.25
N ARG A 438 2.01 -2.20 21.70
CA ARG A 438 3.03 -3.21 22.05
C ARG A 438 4.43 -2.78 21.59
N GLU A 439 4.59 -2.45 20.33
CA GLU A 439 5.86 -2.03 19.76
C GLU A 439 6.08 -0.52 19.90
N GLY A 440 5.06 0.29 19.58
CA GLY A 440 5.13 1.74 19.56
C GLY A 440 5.48 2.33 20.91
N VAL A 441 4.78 1.95 21.96
CA VAL A 441 4.98 2.44 23.33
C VAL A 441 5.93 1.56 24.12
N PHE A 442 5.63 0.27 24.26
CA PHE A 442 6.43 -0.62 25.12
C PHE A 442 7.71 -1.13 24.44
N GLY A 443 7.82 -1.04 23.12
CA GLY A 443 8.99 -1.51 22.39
C GLY A 443 9.11 -3.02 22.32
N LEU A 444 8.03 -3.75 22.55
CA LEU A 444 8.00 -5.22 22.52
C LEU A 444 8.04 -5.70 21.07
N SER A 445 9.17 -6.24 20.65
CA SER A 445 9.38 -6.80 19.30
C SER A 445 8.86 -8.24 19.20
N ALA A 446 8.78 -8.75 17.96
CA ALA A 446 8.30 -10.11 17.68
C ALA A 446 9.14 -11.22 18.34
N ASP A 447 10.44 -10.98 18.50
CA ASP A 447 11.38 -11.89 19.18
C ASP A 447 11.34 -11.83 20.70
N GLY A 448 10.43 -11.01 21.29
CA GLY A 448 10.30 -10.79 22.73
C GLY A 448 11.34 -9.83 23.31
N SER A 449 12.19 -9.20 22.49
CA SER A 449 13.08 -8.13 22.95
C SER A 449 12.31 -6.85 23.25
N LEU A 450 12.85 -6.04 24.16
CA LEU A 450 12.28 -4.76 24.56
C LEU A 450 13.18 -3.61 24.10
N GLN A 451 12.69 -2.83 23.15
CA GLN A 451 13.38 -1.67 22.59
C GLN A 451 12.46 -0.44 22.57
N PRO A 452 12.06 0.08 23.74
CA PRO A 452 11.23 1.28 23.78
C PRO A 452 11.96 2.45 23.12
N LYS A 453 11.18 3.25 22.38
CA LYS A 453 11.61 4.52 21.78
C LYS A 453 10.45 5.49 21.98
N LEU A 454 10.35 6.05 23.17
CA LEU A 454 9.22 6.87 23.59
C LEU A 454 9.61 8.36 23.57
N PRO A 455 8.98 9.19 22.73
CA PRO A 455 9.17 10.63 22.79
C PRO A 455 8.84 11.20 24.15
N ARG A 456 9.68 12.10 24.66
CA ARG A 456 9.44 12.77 25.96
C ARG A 456 8.09 13.49 26.01
N SER A 457 7.63 14.04 24.90
CA SER A 457 6.34 14.73 24.77
C SER A 457 5.13 13.86 25.15
N LEU A 458 5.28 12.53 25.17
CA LEU A 458 4.22 11.58 25.56
C LEU A 458 4.23 11.23 27.06
N LEU A 459 5.26 11.64 27.83
CA LEU A 459 5.32 11.35 29.28
C LEU A 459 4.11 11.89 30.07
N PRO A 460 3.66 13.14 29.84
CA PRO A 460 2.50 13.63 30.60
C PRO A 460 1.25 12.78 30.37
N GLN A 461 1.02 12.32 29.16
CA GLN A 461 -0.14 11.50 28.79
C GLN A 461 -0.04 10.07 29.33
N LEU A 462 1.11 9.41 29.15
CA LEU A 462 1.24 7.99 29.47
C LEU A 462 1.63 7.74 30.93
N PHE A 463 2.45 8.60 31.52
CA PHE A 463 2.92 8.44 32.89
C PHE A 463 2.20 9.37 33.87
N GLY A 464 1.77 10.58 33.48
CA GLY A 464 1.33 11.57 34.45
C GLY A 464 2.36 11.75 35.55
N ASP A 465 1.95 11.53 36.81
CA ASP A 465 2.83 11.52 37.99
C ASP A 465 3.36 10.12 38.32
N ALA A 466 2.92 9.07 37.60
CA ALA A 466 3.35 7.70 37.90
C ALA A 466 4.84 7.50 37.56
N LYS A 467 5.51 6.69 38.38
CA LYS A 467 6.91 6.32 38.16
C LYS A 467 7.11 5.23 37.13
N GLN A 468 6.05 4.55 36.72
CA GLN A 468 6.10 3.44 35.76
C GLN A 468 4.77 3.27 35.05
N ILE A 469 4.86 2.66 33.84
CA ILE A 469 3.72 2.11 33.11
C ILE A 469 3.94 0.63 32.86
N VAL A 470 2.87 -0.13 32.70
CA VAL A 470 2.92 -1.60 32.66
C VAL A 470 2.12 -2.12 31.46
N LEU A 471 2.65 -3.13 30.79
CA LEU A 471 1.92 -4.00 29.86
C LEU A 471 1.91 -5.42 30.45
N GLU A 472 0.74 -5.98 30.62
CA GLU A 472 0.53 -7.38 31.04
C GLU A 472 0.06 -8.22 29.84
N HIS A 473 0.68 -9.37 29.63
CA HIS A 473 0.30 -10.34 28.63
C HIS A 473 0.39 -11.77 29.20
N GLY A 474 -0.75 -12.32 29.56
CA GLY A 474 -0.80 -13.58 30.32
C GLY A 474 -0.08 -13.43 31.65
N ALA A 475 0.90 -14.31 31.89
CA ALA A 475 1.74 -14.23 33.09
C ALA A 475 2.92 -13.26 32.96
N GLN A 476 3.21 -12.75 31.74
CA GLN A 476 4.33 -11.83 31.51
C GLN A 476 3.94 -10.41 31.84
N ARG A 477 4.86 -9.67 32.48
CA ARG A 477 4.68 -8.28 32.87
C ARG A 477 5.87 -7.45 32.40
N TYR A 478 5.62 -6.44 31.57
CA TYR A 478 6.62 -5.52 31.05
C TYR A 478 6.44 -4.16 31.67
N VAL A 479 7.45 -3.67 32.38
CA VAL A 479 7.40 -2.43 33.14
C VAL A 479 8.40 -1.44 32.60
N LEU A 480 7.92 -0.29 32.12
CA LEU A 480 8.76 0.83 31.77
C LEU A 480 8.82 1.81 32.95
N GLN A 481 10.02 2.03 33.48
CA GLN A 481 10.25 2.97 34.56
C GLN A 481 10.66 4.34 34.02
N ARG A 482 10.02 5.37 34.55
CA ARG A 482 10.35 6.76 34.20
C ARG A 482 11.83 7.03 34.52
N PRO A 483 12.55 7.77 33.60
CA PRO A 483 13.95 8.11 33.88
C PRO A 483 14.08 8.98 35.14
N ALA A 484 15.16 8.76 35.89
CA ALA A 484 15.45 9.54 37.10
C ALA A 484 15.75 11.01 36.77
N ASN A 485 16.37 11.25 35.62
CA ASN A 485 16.69 12.60 35.13
C ASN A 485 15.94 12.84 33.80
N ASP A 486 15.20 13.93 33.77
CA ASP A 486 14.41 14.33 32.58
C ASP A 486 15.28 15.03 31.55
N THR A 487 16.28 14.32 30.98
CA THR A 487 17.14 14.81 29.90
C THR A 487 16.91 14.01 28.62
N GLY A 488 17.16 14.61 27.45
CA GLY A 488 17.00 13.99 26.13
C GLY A 488 15.56 13.97 25.61
N GLU A 489 15.36 13.88 24.34
CA GLU A 489 14.06 14.02 23.65
C GLU A 489 13.40 12.67 23.35
N LEU A 490 14.19 11.60 23.28
CA LEU A 490 13.73 10.25 23.04
C LEU A 490 14.16 9.35 24.20
N LEU A 491 13.20 8.69 24.83
CA LEU A 491 13.45 7.77 25.93
C LEU A 491 13.65 6.36 25.34
N VAL A 492 14.78 5.75 25.69
CA VAL A 492 15.17 4.41 25.22
C VAL A 492 15.49 3.50 26.40
N ALA A 493 15.63 2.19 26.16
CA ALA A 493 16.05 1.28 27.19
C ALA A 493 17.48 1.60 27.67
N GLY A 494 17.62 1.86 28.97
CA GLY A 494 18.89 1.87 29.66
C GLY A 494 19.19 0.47 30.22
N ARG A 495 18.84 0.22 31.50
CA ARG A 495 18.99 -1.07 32.15
C ARG A 495 17.73 -1.92 31.96
N ILE A 496 17.90 -3.19 31.62
CA ILE A 496 16.82 -4.19 31.54
C ILE A 496 17.11 -5.27 32.59
N GLU A 497 16.15 -5.53 33.47
CA GLU A 497 16.21 -6.57 34.49
C GLU A 497 15.05 -7.54 34.36
N ARG A 498 15.33 -8.85 34.47
CA ARG A 498 14.29 -9.90 34.49
C ARG A 498 14.18 -10.47 35.90
N GLN A 499 12.97 -10.41 36.45
CA GLN A 499 12.64 -10.89 37.80
C GLN A 499 11.43 -11.84 37.67
N GLY A 500 11.70 -13.13 37.48
CA GLY A 500 10.66 -14.11 37.18
C GLY A 500 9.96 -13.79 35.85
N GLN A 501 8.67 -13.53 35.90
CA GLN A 501 7.85 -13.18 34.74
C GLN A 501 7.77 -11.67 34.49
N THR A 502 8.44 -10.87 35.28
CA THR A 502 8.49 -9.43 35.11
C THR A 502 9.79 -8.99 34.45
N THR A 503 9.69 -8.20 33.41
CA THR A 503 10.81 -7.51 32.77
C THR A 503 10.70 -6.02 33.09
N LEU A 504 11.70 -5.51 33.81
CA LEU A 504 11.81 -4.10 34.21
C LEU A 504 12.77 -3.40 33.22
N VAL A 505 12.34 -2.30 32.61
CA VAL A 505 13.14 -1.45 31.76
C VAL A 505 13.24 -0.06 32.37
N GLN A 506 14.43 0.31 32.81
CA GLN A 506 14.72 1.67 33.20
C GLN A 506 14.94 2.50 31.96
N LEU A 507 14.10 3.50 31.71
CA LEU A 507 14.24 4.41 30.60
C LEU A 507 15.35 5.43 30.87
N VAL A 508 16.10 5.76 29.81
CA VAL A 508 17.11 6.83 29.80
C VAL A 508 16.88 7.75 28.61
N GLY A 509 17.15 9.02 28.78
CA GLY A 509 17.00 10.00 27.72
C GLY A 509 18.17 9.97 26.74
N ARG A 510 17.85 10.06 25.44
CA ARG A 510 18.79 10.22 24.34
C ARG A 510 18.41 11.45 23.54
N THR A 511 19.41 12.20 23.07
CA THR A 511 19.20 13.33 22.15
C THR A 511 18.62 12.83 20.83
N ALA A 512 17.59 13.51 20.35
CA ALA A 512 16.97 13.27 19.05
C ALA A 512 16.66 14.59 18.37
N ASP A 513 16.55 14.57 17.03
CA ASP A 513 16.11 15.72 16.26
C ASP A 513 14.63 16.00 16.56
N LEU A 514 14.31 17.24 16.91
CA LEU A 514 12.95 17.70 17.19
C LEU A 514 12.31 18.46 16.03
N THR A 515 12.92 18.47 14.84
CA THR A 515 12.33 19.11 13.67
C THR A 515 10.97 18.48 13.35
N PRO A 516 9.85 19.24 13.45
CA PRO A 516 8.54 18.67 13.20
C PRO A 516 8.34 18.41 11.71
N PRO A 517 7.50 17.43 11.34
CA PRO A 517 7.08 17.24 9.96
C PRO A 517 6.45 18.51 9.37
N PRO A 518 6.61 18.77 8.06
CA PRO A 518 6.01 19.92 7.40
C PRO A 518 4.48 19.93 7.54
N ARG A 519 3.91 21.13 7.76
CA ARG A 519 2.47 21.36 7.77
C ARG A 519 2.11 22.32 6.64
N PRO A 520 1.88 21.81 5.42
CA PRO A 520 1.63 22.64 4.26
C PRO A 520 0.30 23.36 4.39
N LYS A 521 0.27 24.63 3.95
CA LYS A 521 -0.98 25.42 3.87
C LYS A 521 -1.80 25.02 2.64
N GLN A 522 -1.14 24.77 1.51
CA GLN A 522 -1.74 24.28 0.29
C GLN A 522 -1.68 22.76 0.29
N VAL A 523 -2.84 22.11 0.19
CA VAL A 523 -2.95 20.66 0.21
C VAL A 523 -3.33 20.06 -1.16
N PHE A 524 -3.97 20.87 -2.03
CA PHE A 524 -4.46 20.42 -3.32
C PHE A 524 -3.48 20.72 -4.44
N ALA A 525 -3.14 19.69 -5.22
CA ALA A 525 -2.40 19.84 -6.46
C ALA A 525 -3.17 20.69 -7.48
N PRO A 526 -2.50 21.34 -8.43
CA PRO A 526 -3.16 21.92 -9.58
C PRO A 526 -3.87 20.85 -10.42
N GLN A 527 -4.94 21.24 -11.10
CA GLN A 527 -5.66 20.33 -11.99
C GLN A 527 -4.74 19.80 -13.10
N THR A 528 -4.84 18.49 -13.37
CA THR A 528 -4.14 17.81 -14.47
C THR A 528 -4.49 18.49 -15.82
N PRO A 529 -3.48 18.86 -16.64
CA PRO A 529 -3.71 19.45 -17.95
C PRO A 529 -4.37 18.49 -18.93
N GLN A 530 -4.91 19.05 -20.02
CA GLN A 530 -5.30 18.26 -21.20
C GLN A 530 -4.06 17.77 -21.95
N ALA A 531 -4.23 16.72 -22.79
CA ALA A 531 -3.16 16.19 -23.63
C ALA A 531 -2.49 17.31 -24.46
N PRO A 532 -1.17 17.21 -24.74
CA PRO A 532 -0.51 18.12 -25.67
C PRO A 532 -1.15 18.09 -27.05
N VAL A 533 -1.19 19.25 -27.71
CA VAL A 533 -1.66 19.36 -29.10
C VAL A 533 -0.48 19.67 -29.99
N ALA A 534 -0.30 18.89 -31.06
CA ALA A 534 0.76 19.09 -32.05
C ALA A 534 0.19 19.35 -33.43
N GLN A 535 0.81 20.28 -34.16
CA GLN A 535 0.53 20.57 -35.57
C GLN A 535 1.77 20.23 -36.39
N ARG A 536 1.60 19.47 -37.48
CA ARG A 536 2.70 19.22 -38.43
C ARG A 536 2.88 20.43 -39.34
N ILE A 537 4.10 20.97 -39.37
CA ILE A 537 4.52 22.10 -40.22
C ILE A 537 5.77 21.63 -40.99
N GLY A 538 5.58 21.24 -42.25
CA GLY A 538 6.65 20.66 -43.06
C GLY A 538 7.19 19.35 -42.43
N ASN A 539 8.48 19.36 -42.08
CA ASN A 539 9.16 18.22 -41.45
C ASN A 539 9.35 18.43 -39.95
N THR A 540 8.41 19.12 -39.29
CA THR A 540 8.49 19.43 -37.85
C THR A 540 7.10 19.34 -37.24
N TYR A 541 7.00 18.87 -36.03
CA TYR A 541 5.80 18.96 -35.17
C TYR A 541 5.94 20.15 -34.25
N ARG A 542 5.06 21.13 -34.36
CA ARG A 542 4.93 22.23 -33.42
C ARG A 542 3.96 21.86 -32.31
N ILE A 543 4.44 21.76 -31.07
CA ILE A 543 3.68 21.43 -29.89
C ILE A 543 3.39 22.71 -29.14
N GLY A 544 2.11 23.06 -28.94
CA GLY A 544 1.69 24.18 -28.09
C GLY A 544 1.87 23.86 -26.62
N ILE A 545 2.46 24.77 -25.86
CA ILE A 545 2.70 24.64 -24.43
C ILE A 545 1.86 25.71 -23.73
N PRO A 546 0.72 25.36 -23.08
CA PRO A 546 -0.10 26.32 -22.35
C PRO A 546 0.70 27.00 -21.23
N GLU A 547 0.40 28.26 -20.96
CA GLU A 547 1.03 29.01 -19.87
C GLU A 547 0.93 28.27 -18.53
N GLY A 548 2.00 28.27 -17.76
CA GLY A 548 2.09 27.60 -16.46
C GLY A 548 2.14 26.09 -16.53
N THR A 549 2.40 25.50 -17.74
CA THR A 549 2.62 24.06 -17.89
C THR A 549 4.07 23.73 -18.24
N THR A 550 4.48 22.52 -17.94
CA THR A 550 5.78 21.94 -18.31
C THR A 550 5.54 20.80 -19.31
N LEU A 551 6.23 20.84 -20.45
CA LEU A 551 6.21 19.77 -21.43
C LEU A 551 7.28 18.72 -21.06
N TYR A 552 6.87 17.46 -21.11
CA TYR A 552 7.76 16.31 -21.02
C TYR A 552 7.82 15.60 -22.36
N LEU A 553 9.02 15.28 -22.79
CA LEU A 553 9.33 14.54 -24.02
C LEU A 553 10.16 13.29 -23.67
N ASP A 554 9.68 12.10 -24.01
CA ASP A 554 10.36 10.81 -23.78
C ASP A 554 10.91 10.64 -22.36
N GLY A 555 10.15 11.08 -21.36
CA GLY A 555 10.53 10.98 -19.95
C GLY A 555 11.29 12.18 -19.38
N ARG A 556 11.60 13.21 -20.18
CA ARG A 556 12.38 14.39 -19.73
C ARG A 556 11.54 15.66 -19.78
N ALA A 557 11.62 16.46 -18.71
CA ALA A 557 11.07 17.80 -18.71
C ALA A 557 11.89 18.69 -19.66
N LEU A 558 11.20 19.55 -20.41
CA LEU A 558 11.80 20.54 -21.27
C LEU A 558 11.74 21.93 -20.62
N ASP A 559 12.65 22.83 -21.05
CA ASP A 559 12.68 24.20 -20.59
C ASP A 559 11.39 24.94 -20.94
N ALA A 560 11.02 25.93 -20.13
CA ALA A 560 9.81 26.72 -20.33
C ALA A 560 9.82 27.46 -21.68
N SER A 561 8.77 27.26 -22.47
CA SER A 561 8.57 27.91 -23.77
C SER A 561 7.07 27.95 -24.09
N ALA A 562 6.63 28.83 -24.98
CA ALA A 562 5.26 28.87 -25.46
C ALA A 562 4.94 27.75 -26.49
N HIS A 563 5.95 27.23 -27.13
CA HIS A 563 5.84 26.09 -28.03
C HIS A 563 7.18 25.37 -28.11
N TRP A 564 7.15 24.11 -28.57
CA TRP A 564 8.32 23.32 -28.87
C TRP A 564 8.23 22.76 -30.29
N ASP A 565 9.26 22.97 -31.07
CA ASP A 565 9.36 22.44 -32.43
C ASP A 565 10.18 21.15 -32.44
N LEU A 566 9.50 19.99 -32.57
CA LEU A 566 10.10 18.66 -32.62
C LEU A 566 10.33 18.26 -34.09
N PRO A 567 11.59 18.08 -34.53
CA PRO A 567 11.86 17.55 -35.86
C PRO A 567 11.23 16.17 -36.07
N ASP A 568 10.68 15.91 -37.27
CA ASP A 568 10.25 14.58 -37.68
C ASP A 568 11.50 13.78 -38.09
N ASP A 569 12.17 13.19 -37.06
CA ASP A 569 13.36 12.37 -37.25
C ASP A 569 13.02 10.93 -37.66
N GLY A 570 11.74 10.64 -37.82
CA GLY A 570 11.21 9.32 -38.13
C GLY A 570 11.24 8.36 -36.96
N LEU A 571 11.27 8.84 -35.73
CA LEU A 571 11.13 8.05 -34.47
C LEU A 571 9.78 8.34 -33.79
N LEU A 572 9.35 7.42 -32.96
CA LEU A 572 8.20 7.61 -32.08
C LEU A 572 8.64 8.34 -30.83
N HIS A 573 7.93 9.41 -30.51
CA HIS A 573 8.09 10.24 -29.32
C HIS A 573 6.81 10.25 -28.50
N VAL A 574 6.94 10.29 -27.17
CA VAL A 574 5.81 10.37 -26.24
C VAL A 574 5.91 11.66 -25.43
N LEU A 575 4.81 12.40 -25.37
CA LEU A 575 4.72 13.69 -24.73
C LEU A 575 3.61 13.71 -23.68
N SER A 576 3.82 14.48 -22.62
CA SER A 576 2.79 14.82 -21.63
C SER A 576 3.02 16.22 -21.05
N LEU A 577 2.02 16.76 -20.39
CA LEU A 577 2.07 18.06 -19.73
C LEU A 577 1.79 17.89 -18.22
N THR A 578 2.48 18.71 -17.40
CA THR A 578 2.09 18.97 -16.01
C THR A 578 1.86 20.47 -15.81
N ARG A 579 1.28 20.83 -14.67
CA ARG A 579 1.11 22.24 -14.23
C ARG A 579 1.71 22.41 -12.86
N ARG A 580 2.43 23.53 -12.63
CA ARG A 580 2.95 23.91 -11.32
C ARG A 580 2.24 25.14 -10.79
N ARG A 581 1.87 25.09 -9.50
CA ARG A 581 1.29 26.24 -8.78
C ARG A 581 1.53 26.07 -7.28
N ASP A 582 1.94 27.15 -6.61
CA ASP A 582 2.12 27.21 -5.15
C ASP A 582 3.04 26.11 -4.59
N GLY A 583 4.08 25.74 -5.34
CA GLY A 583 5.05 24.72 -4.96
C GLY A 583 4.59 23.27 -5.20
N LEU A 584 3.36 23.07 -5.66
CA LEU A 584 2.83 21.73 -6.02
C LEU A 584 2.77 21.56 -7.54
N GLU A 585 2.91 20.31 -7.98
CA GLU A 585 2.79 19.91 -9.38
C GLU A 585 1.60 18.98 -9.56
N SER A 586 0.89 19.11 -10.68
CA SER A 586 -0.22 18.23 -11.06
C SER A 586 0.29 16.86 -11.47
N LEU A 587 -0.61 15.90 -11.55
CA LEU A 587 -0.38 14.67 -12.30
C LEU A 587 -0.21 14.97 -13.79
N HIS A 588 0.39 14.04 -14.54
CA HIS A 588 0.58 14.18 -15.98
C HIS A 588 -0.72 14.05 -16.75
N SER A 589 -0.85 14.85 -17.82
CA SER A 589 -1.92 14.73 -18.81
C SER A 589 -1.94 13.35 -19.46
N PRO A 590 -3.01 12.98 -20.20
CA PRO A 590 -2.92 11.91 -21.18
C PRO A 590 -1.74 12.14 -22.11
N SER A 591 -1.03 11.07 -22.50
CA SER A 591 0.13 11.18 -23.38
C SER A 591 -0.28 11.32 -24.84
N LEU A 592 0.53 12.06 -25.61
CA LEU A 592 0.47 12.15 -27.06
C LEU A 592 1.67 11.40 -27.64
N THR A 593 1.44 10.46 -28.57
CA THR A 593 2.50 9.82 -29.33
C THR A 593 2.61 10.45 -30.72
N LEU A 594 3.80 10.90 -31.12
CA LEU A 594 4.11 11.47 -32.42
C LEU A 594 5.13 10.58 -33.15
N GLY A 595 5.09 10.60 -34.48
CA GLY A 595 6.03 9.88 -35.35
C GLY A 595 5.37 8.79 -36.17
N PRO A 596 6.14 8.06 -36.99
CA PRO A 596 5.60 7.12 -37.97
C PRO A 596 5.18 5.80 -37.31
N LEU A 597 3.96 5.36 -37.61
CA LEU A 597 3.43 4.05 -37.26
C LEU A 597 3.05 3.29 -38.53
N GLN A 598 3.64 2.13 -38.71
CA GLN A 598 3.21 1.16 -39.72
C GLN A 598 2.10 0.31 -39.12
N GLN A 599 0.97 0.22 -39.82
CA GLN A 599 -0.13 -0.67 -39.47
C GLN A 599 -0.07 -1.95 -40.28
N LEU A 600 -0.04 -3.09 -39.61
CA LEU A 600 -0.08 -4.42 -40.21
C LEU A 600 -1.44 -5.05 -39.87
N PRO A 601 -2.33 -5.27 -40.82
CA PRO A 601 -3.63 -5.90 -40.59
C PRO A 601 -3.46 -7.35 -40.17
N GLY A 602 -4.37 -7.86 -39.31
CA GLY A 602 -4.34 -9.23 -38.84
C GLY A 602 -4.62 -9.34 -37.35
N SER A 603 -4.75 -10.57 -36.85
CA SER A 603 -5.19 -10.81 -35.46
C SER A 603 -4.23 -11.66 -34.61
N GLN A 604 -3.36 -12.47 -35.25
CA GLN A 604 -2.47 -13.40 -34.51
C GLN A 604 -1.06 -13.52 -35.09
N HIS A 605 -0.88 -13.31 -36.39
CA HIS A 605 0.41 -13.45 -37.08
C HIS A 605 0.61 -12.28 -38.02
N TRP A 606 1.81 -11.69 -38.03
CA TRP A 606 2.16 -10.58 -38.91
C TRP A 606 3.58 -10.73 -39.41
N SER A 607 3.73 -10.67 -40.73
CA SER A 607 5.04 -10.56 -41.40
C SER A 607 5.47 -9.10 -41.38
N TRP A 608 6.71 -8.85 -40.96
CA TRP A 608 7.25 -7.51 -40.80
C TRP A 608 8.70 -7.43 -41.29
N ARG A 609 9.03 -6.33 -41.90
CA ARG A 609 10.39 -6.02 -42.28
C ARG A 609 10.73 -4.60 -41.85
N PRO A 610 11.55 -4.43 -40.78
CA PRO A 610 11.90 -3.11 -40.29
C PRO A 610 12.72 -2.32 -41.32
N ALA A 611 12.36 -1.06 -41.51
CA ALA A 611 13.11 -0.15 -42.38
C ALA A 611 14.40 0.37 -41.71
N ARG A 612 14.42 0.38 -40.39
CA ARG A 612 15.55 0.83 -39.57
C ARG A 612 15.97 -0.25 -38.56
N ALA A 613 17.23 -0.23 -38.17
CA ALA A 613 17.71 -1.01 -37.02
C ALA A 613 17.42 -0.27 -35.71
N GLY A 614 17.31 -0.99 -34.59
CA GLY A 614 17.14 -0.46 -33.26
C GLY A 614 15.82 -0.82 -32.62
N VAL A 615 15.42 -0.04 -31.61
CA VAL A 615 14.20 -0.26 -30.83
C VAL A 615 12.98 0.13 -31.65
N HIS A 616 11.97 -0.73 -31.61
CA HIS A 616 10.65 -0.47 -32.18
C HIS A 616 9.59 -0.66 -31.13
N ARG A 617 8.68 0.30 -30.98
CA ARG A 617 7.48 0.17 -30.15
C ARG A 617 6.36 -0.46 -30.93
N VAL A 618 5.65 -1.34 -30.24
CA VAL A 618 4.55 -2.12 -30.82
C VAL A 618 3.34 -2.01 -29.90
N ALA A 619 2.17 -1.83 -30.52
CA ALA A 619 0.87 -1.93 -29.86
C ALA A 619 -0.08 -2.71 -30.76
N LEU A 620 -1.13 -3.28 -30.16
CA LEU A 620 -2.21 -3.93 -30.90
C LEU A 620 -3.43 -3.01 -30.93
N ARG A 621 -4.08 -2.89 -32.08
CA ARG A 621 -5.41 -2.30 -32.20
C ARG A 621 -6.41 -3.39 -31.89
N TYR A 622 -7.26 -3.18 -30.88
CA TYR A 622 -8.13 -4.22 -30.40
C TYR A 622 -9.47 -3.68 -29.88
N ARG A 623 -10.39 -4.59 -29.64
CA ARG A 623 -11.61 -4.40 -28.88
C ARG A 623 -11.76 -5.53 -27.85
N ASN A 624 -12.08 -5.17 -26.61
CA ASN A 624 -12.39 -6.13 -25.55
C ASN A 624 -13.65 -5.68 -24.80
N ALA A 625 -14.80 -6.27 -25.17
CA ALA A 625 -16.10 -5.97 -24.58
C ALA A 625 -16.42 -6.85 -23.34
N SER A 626 -15.45 -7.58 -22.79
CA SER A 626 -15.64 -8.45 -21.62
C SER A 626 -15.57 -7.66 -20.33
N GLY A 627 -16.64 -7.73 -19.52
CA GLY A 627 -16.72 -7.15 -18.19
C GLY A 627 -16.67 -5.61 -18.11
N PRO A 628 -16.64 -5.06 -16.89
CA PRO A 628 -16.60 -3.63 -16.65
C PRO A 628 -15.17 -3.06 -16.71
N ILE A 629 -15.04 -1.83 -17.19
CA ILE A 629 -13.77 -1.14 -17.41
C ILE A 629 -12.99 -0.88 -16.11
N ASN A 630 -13.67 -0.74 -14.97
CA ASN A 630 -13.08 -0.29 -13.73
C ASN A 630 -12.55 -1.39 -12.82
N THR A 631 -12.62 -2.66 -13.21
CA THR A 631 -12.18 -3.77 -12.36
C THR A 631 -10.81 -4.33 -12.72
N GLY A 632 -10.34 -4.15 -13.97
CA GLY A 632 -9.10 -4.76 -14.46
C GLY A 632 -9.12 -6.29 -14.57
N ILE A 633 -10.21 -6.94 -14.16
CA ILE A 633 -10.34 -8.42 -14.16
C ILE A 633 -10.47 -8.97 -15.57
N THR A 634 -11.02 -8.20 -16.49
CA THR A 634 -11.38 -8.61 -17.84
C THR A 634 -10.32 -8.24 -18.88
N GLU A 635 -9.09 -8.12 -18.44
CA GLU A 635 -7.97 -7.88 -19.34
C GLU A 635 -7.56 -9.14 -20.08
N ALA A 636 -7.25 -9.02 -21.36
CA ALA A 636 -6.60 -10.08 -22.12
C ALA A 636 -5.07 -9.90 -22.00
N VAL A 637 -4.39 -10.88 -21.45
CA VAL A 637 -2.94 -10.90 -21.25
C VAL A 637 -2.32 -11.88 -22.25
N LYS A 638 -1.44 -11.37 -23.11
CA LYS A 638 -0.82 -12.14 -24.20
C LYS A 638 0.70 -11.95 -24.18
N HIS A 639 1.41 -12.94 -24.71
CA HIS A 639 2.78 -12.77 -25.15
C HIS A 639 2.78 -12.38 -26.62
N LEU A 640 3.40 -11.25 -26.95
CA LEU A 640 3.74 -10.89 -28.32
C LEU A 640 5.19 -11.33 -28.57
N VAL A 641 5.37 -12.27 -29.47
CA VAL A 641 6.67 -12.87 -29.76
C VAL A 641 7.15 -12.40 -31.11
N LEU A 642 8.38 -11.87 -31.17
CA LEU A 642 9.08 -11.49 -32.38
C LEU A 642 10.13 -12.55 -32.74
N GLU A 643 10.02 -13.17 -33.88
CA GLU A 643 10.99 -14.13 -34.44
C GLU A 643 11.65 -13.55 -35.67
N CYS A 644 12.98 -13.50 -35.67
CA CYS A 644 13.80 -13.07 -36.79
C CYS A 644 14.85 -14.14 -37.08
N PRO A 645 15.14 -14.49 -38.35
CA PRO A 645 16.13 -15.48 -38.71
C PRO A 645 17.50 -15.21 -38.08
N GLY A 646 18.10 -16.23 -37.47
CA GLY A 646 19.43 -16.12 -36.87
C GLY A 646 19.52 -15.28 -35.58
N LYS A 647 18.39 -14.92 -34.98
CA LYS A 647 18.32 -14.22 -33.69
C LYS A 647 17.46 -15.01 -32.70
N PRO A 648 17.75 -14.92 -31.37
CA PRO A 648 16.83 -15.43 -30.39
C PRO A 648 15.46 -14.76 -30.50
N ALA A 649 14.39 -15.52 -30.28
CA ALA A 649 13.05 -14.95 -30.19
C ALA A 649 12.97 -13.97 -29.00
N GLN A 650 12.29 -12.85 -29.21
CA GLN A 650 11.99 -11.86 -28.18
C GLN A 650 10.52 -12.00 -27.81
N SER A 651 10.19 -12.03 -26.54
CA SER A 651 8.81 -12.11 -26.05
C SER A 651 8.54 -10.96 -25.09
N GLN A 652 7.39 -10.31 -25.25
CA GLN A 652 6.93 -9.22 -24.38
C GLN A 652 5.47 -9.46 -24.00
N VAL A 653 5.09 -9.11 -22.78
CA VAL A 653 3.70 -9.21 -22.32
C VAL A 653 2.93 -7.97 -22.78
N ILE A 654 1.86 -8.19 -23.54
CA ILE A 654 0.97 -7.15 -24.03
C ILE A 654 -0.42 -7.35 -23.44
N VAL A 655 -1.02 -6.26 -22.93
CA VAL A 655 -2.26 -6.30 -22.18
C VAL A 655 -3.33 -5.50 -22.93
N MET A 656 -4.51 -6.07 -23.00
CA MET A 656 -5.69 -5.52 -23.67
C MET A 656 -6.87 -5.46 -22.71
N PRO A 657 -6.95 -4.40 -21.89
CA PRO A 657 -8.04 -4.22 -20.93
C PRO A 657 -9.41 -4.12 -21.59
N HIS A 658 -10.48 -4.17 -20.81
CA HIS A 658 -11.82 -3.83 -21.28
C HIS A 658 -11.82 -2.49 -22.04
N SER A 659 -12.53 -2.43 -23.17
CA SER A 659 -12.60 -1.24 -24.02
C SER A 659 -14.03 -0.94 -24.46
N VAL A 660 -14.38 0.36 -24.49
CA VAL A 660 -15.63 0.87 -25.07
C VAL A 660 -15.39 1.16 -26.57
N GLY A 661 -15.18 0.12 -27.36
CA GLY A 661 -14.85 0.26 -28.78
C GLY A 661 -13.42 -0.17 -29.12
N GLU A 662 -12.92 0.28 -30.25
CA GLU A 662 -11.54 0.01 -30.68
C GLU A 662 -10.56 0.94 -29.97
N GLN A 663 -9.48 0.38 -29.42
CA GLN A 663 -8.39 1.15 -28.83
C GLN A 663 -7.04 0.42 -28.97
N LEU A 664 -5.97 1.03 -28.46
CA LEU A 664 -4.64 0.42 -28.46
C LEU A 664 -4.39 -0.32 -27.15
N SER A 665 -3.64 -1.44 -27.25
CA SER A 665 -3.12 -2.18 -26.08
C SER A 665 -2.03 -1.39 -25.34
N THR A 666 -1.51 -1.96 -24.25
CA THR A 666 -0.21 -1.54 -23.70
C THR A 666 0.87 -1.59 -24.79
N GLN A 667 1.89 -0.74 -24.63
CA GLN A 667 3.02 -0.65 -25.57
C GLN A 667 4.19 -1.51 -25.09
N VAL A 668 4.80 -2.24 -26.02
CA VAL A 668 5.99 -3.04 -25.78
C VAL A 668 7.10 -2.71 -26.77
N SER A 669 8.35 -3.04 -26.45
CA SER A 669 9.51 -2.72 -27.27
C SER A 669 10.26 -3.96 -27.72
N PHE A 670 10.74 -3.94 -28.97
CA PHE A 670 11.55 -4.99 -29.59
C PHE A 670 12.77 -4.38 -30.27
N ASP A 671 13.89 -5.08 -30.21
CA ASP A 671 15.07 -4.75 -31.01
C ASP A 671 15.02 -5.46 -32.36
N ALA A 672 15.24 -4.72 -33.45
CA ALA A 672 15.21 -5.28 -34.79
C ALA A 672 16.39 -4.81 -35.66
N VAL A 673 16.70 -5.58 -36.71
CA VAL A 673 17.75 -5.27 -37.68
C VAL A 673 17.09 -4.85 -38.99
N ALA A 674 17.53 -3.72 -39.55
CA ALA A 674 16.97 -3.19 -40.80
C ALA A 674 16.97 -4.23 -41.95
N GLY A 675 15.87 -4.30 -42.70
CA GLY A 675 15.73 -5.17 -43.86
C GLY A 675 15.52 -6.64 -43.57
N GLN A 676 15.62 -7.10 -42.31
CA GLN A 676 15.41 -8.49 -41.94
C GLN A 676 13.92 -8.86 -41.95
N ALA A 677 13.57 -9.99 -42.59
CA ALA A 677 12.19 -10.47 -42.53
C ALA A 677 11.93 -11.14 -41.18
N CYS A 678 10.99 -10.62 -40.40
CA CYS A 678 10.61 -11.12 -39.10
C CYS A 678 9.11 -11.45 -39.06
N THR A 679 8.69 -12.20 -38.04
CA THR A 679 7.28 -12.55 -37.84
C THR A 679 6.92 -12.25 -36.37
N PHE A 680 5.81 -11.53 -36.18
CA PHE A 680 5.15 -11.42 -34.89
C PHE A 680 4.09 -12.50 -34.77
N ARG A 681 3.96 -13.07 -33.57
CA ARG A 681 2.85 -13.97 -33.25
C ARG A 681 2.36 -13.68 -31.83
N LEU A 682 1.06 -13.90 -31.59
CA LEU A 682 0.39 -13.63 -30.33
C LEU A 682 0.05 -14.95 -29.64
N GLU A 683 0.52 -15.14 -28.41
CA GLU A 683 0.29 -16.31 -27.58
C GLU A 683 -0.43 -15.94 -26.27
N ASN A 684 -1.05 -16.91 -25.61
CA ASN A 684 -1.68 -16.67 -24.31
C ASN A 684 -0.61 -16.49 -23.23
N GLY A 685 -0.74 -15.42 -22.42
CA GLY A 685 0.02 -15.17 -21.23
C GLY A 685 -0.71 -15.60 -19.94
N PHE A 686 -0.03 -15.47 -18.80
CA PHE A 686 -0.63 -15.67 -17.49
C PHE A 686 -1.69 -14.61 -17.21
N ASN A 687 -2.88 -15.01 -16.80
CA ASN A 687 -4.01 -14.13 -16.57
C ASN A 687 -4.77 -14.52 -15.29
N MET A 688 -4.72 -13.66 -14.28
CA MET A 688 -5.44 -13.84 -13.01
C MET A 688 -6.97 -13.78 -13.17
N SER A 689 -7.51 -13.22 -14.26
CA SER A 689 -8.94 -13.24 -14.58
C SER A 689 -9.52 -14.64 -14.71
N ALA A 690 -8.68 -15.65 -14.88
CA ALA A 690 -9.08 -17.06 -14.90
C ALA A 690 -9.56 -17.58 -13.53
N LEU A 691 -9.42 -16.80 -12.45
CA LEU A 691 -9.90 -17.17 -11.13
C LEU A 691 -11.44 -17.17 -11.09
N ALA A 692 -12.01 -18.35 -10.80
CA ALA A 692 -13.46 -18.57 -10.86
C ALA A 692 -14.23 -17.76 -9.80
N HIS A 693 -13.59 -17.37 -8.68
CA HIS A 693 -14.27 -16.71 -7.56
C HIS A 693 -14.68 -15.26 -7.82
N PHE A 694 -14.33 -14.70 -8.98
CA PHE A 694 -14.72 -13.33 -9.33
C PHE A 694 -15.84 -13.28 -10.38
N ALA A 695 -16.69 -14.28 -10.40
CA ALA A 695 -17.79 -14.39 -11.36
C ALA A 695 -18.69 -13.13 -11.40
N GLN A 696 -18.91 -12.46 -10.26
CA GLN A 696 -19.67 -11.21 -10.21
C GLN A 696 -19.05 -10.05 -10.99
N TYR A 697 -17.72 -10.03 -11.15
CA TYR A 697 -17.03 -8.98 -11.89
C TYR A 697 -16.83 -9.30 -13.38
N ASN A 698 -16.86 -10.57 -13.75
CA ASN A 698 -16.67 -11.03 -15.14
C ASN A 698 -17.95 -11.52 -15.81
N GLY A 699 -19.11 -11.32 -15.18
CA GLY A 699 -20.41 -11.76 -15.69
C GLY A 699 -20.53 -13.29 -15.76
N GLY A 700 -19.87 -14.01 -14.86
CA GLY A 700 -19.86 -15.48 -14.79
C GLY A 700 -18.98 -16.16 -15.86
N ARG A 701 -18.17 -15.39 -16.61
CA ARG A 701 -17.32 -15.91 -17.69
C ARG A 701 -15.86 -16.11 -17.30
N GLY A 702 -15.52 -15.88 -16.04
CA GLY A 702 -14.19 -16.11 -15.51
C GLY A 702 -13.87 -17.58 -15.34
N GLY A 703 -12.67 -17.87 -14.91
CA GLY A 703 -12.23 -19.21 -14.54
C GLY A 703 -11.36 -19.89 -15.59
N ARG A 704 -11.34 -21.23 -15.52
CA ARG A 704 -10.37 -22.08 -16.19
C ARG A 704 -10.27 -21.87 -17.71
N ASP A 705 -11.36 -21.61 -18.38
CA ASP A 705 -11.43 -21.69 -19.84
C ASP A 705 -10.83 -20.46 -20.52
N GLY A 706 -10.36 -19.49 -19.76
CA GLY A 706 -9.69 -18.31 -20.29
C GLY A 706 -10.54 -17.49 -21.25
N VAL A 707 -11.87 -17.62 -21.18
CA VAL A 707 -12.80 -16.93 -22.10
C VAL A 707 -12.60 -15.41 -22.03
N ILE A 708 -12.25 -14.89 -20.85
CA ILE A 708 -11.94 -13.48 -20.68
C ILE A 708 -10.50 -13.12 -21.02
N ASN A 709 -9.61 -14.10 -21.25
CA ASN A 709 -8.28 -13.88 -21.82
C ASN A 709 -8.34 -13.75 -23.36
N ALA A 710 -9.39 -13.13 -23.87
CA ALA A 710 -9.62 -12.94 -25.29
C ALA A 710 -9.93 -11.47 -25.59
N ALA A 711 -9.37 -10.97 -26.68
CA ALA A 711 -9.70 -9.69 -27.27
C ALA A 711 -9.76 -9.82 -28.80
N GLN A 712 -10.58 -8.99 -29.45
CA GLN A 712 -10.65 -8.94 -30.92
C GLN A 712 -9.54 -8.01 -31.40
N VAL A 713 -8.46 -8.56 -31.90
CA VAL A 713 -7.34 -7.82 -32.49
C VAL A 713 -7.61 -7.60 -33.99
N SER A 714 -7.44 -6.35 -34.47
CA SER A 714 -7.65 -5.96 -35.86
C SER A 714 -6.35 -5.62 -36.57
N ALA A 715 -5.32 -5.16 -35.84
CA ALA A 715 -4.03 -4.80 -36.45
C ALA A 715 -2.91 -4.76 -35.40
N LEU A 716 -1.67 -4.90 -35.86
CA LEU A 716 -0.46 -4.57 -35.13
C LEU A 716 0.08 -3.23 -35.64
N LEU A 717 0.40 -2.32 -34.75
CA LEU A 717 1.04 -1.05 -35.03
C LEU A 717 2.48 -1.12 -34.58
N VAL A 718 3.43 -0.76 -35.45
CA VAL A 718 4.85 -0.79 -35.12
C VAL A 718 5.55 0.45 -35.69
N GLY A 719 6.44 1.06 -34.88
CA GLY A 719 7.23 2.19 -35.32
C GLY A 719 8.60 2.25 -34.62
N PRO A 720 9.63 2.74 -35.30
CA PRO A 720 10.95 2.92 -34.71
C PRO A 720 10.84 3.95 -33.55
N ALA A 721 11.57 3.71 -32.47
CA ALA A 721 11.54 4.59 -31.30
C ALA A 721 12.96 4.89 -30.80
N ALA A 722 13.15 6.04 -30.22
CA ALA A 722 14.35 6.33 -29.47
C ALA A 722 14.45 5.40 -28.25
N ARG A 723 15.66 5.00 -27.88
CA ARG A 723 15.88 4.40 -26.57
C ARG A 723 15.65 5.48 -25.52
N VAL A 724 14.74 5.24 -24.62
CA VAL A 724 14.50 6.14 -23.52
C VAL A 724 15.69 6.02 -22.54
N GLU A 725 16.57 6.99 -22.57
CA GLU A 725 17.53 7.16 -21.50
C GLU A 725 16.78 7.77 -20.30
N VAL A 726 16.49 6.94 -19.35
CA VAL A 726 15.88 7.45 -18.11
C VAL A 726 16.93 8.27 -17.37
N ALA A 727 16.66 9.57 -17.22
CA ALA A 727 17.52 10.47 -16.45
C ALA A 727 17.82 9.87 -15.06
N PRO A 728 19.06 10.03 -14.58
CA PRO A 728 19.48 9.50 -13.29
C PRO A 728 18.70 10.06 -12.12
#